data_377520039517528fe5047b93f8f3bdcd
#
_entry.id   377520039517528fe5047b93f8f3bdcd
#
_cell.length_a   1.000
_cell.length_b   1.000
_cell.length_c   1.000
_cell.angle_alpha   90.00
_cell.angle_beta   90.00
_cell.angle_gamma   90.00
#
_symmetry.space_group_name_H-M   'P 1'
#
loop_
_entity.id
_entity.type
_entity.pdbx_description
1 polymer ?
#
loop_
_entity_poly.entity_id
_entity_poly.type
_entity_poly.pdbx_seq_one_letter_code
_entity_poly.pdbx_strand_id
1 'polypeptide(L)'
;MLFSCSEAKDSIDNSSSVAQSEFKIVKYNNPEATSYLGVGLWAWPLPMDYDGDGDMDMLVSCPDKPFNGIYYFENISGEEFPDFAPPVRLGDAIKNIQVSHTDKGIRVNVPGAELMDFRNNLAEFKERLYDADSLKKGLEKVRFNQWKMVDYDGDGDLDVVVGIDDWADYGWDNAFNKKGEWTNGPLHGYVFLLENTEGDYINKGKLKAGGKTLDVYGAPTPNFADFDGDGDLDLICGEFLDRLTYFENIGTRNKPKYREGEFLKNTEGIIKMDLEMIIPVAVDWDKDGNVDLVVGDEDGRVALIRHTGKTQDGAPLFESPKYFRQKADNLKFGALATPVGVDWDNDGDEDIIAGNSAGYIAFIENLDGKASPKWAEPKLLEVDGQTLRIQAGGAGSIQGPAEAKWGYTTLSVTDWDGDGIKDIIFNSIWGKVQWIRNNGKSLEKPRPIRLDSDKEIPSPDWNWWKPSNNELVTQWRTTPFAIDWDKDGMMDLVMLDHEGFLSFYKGNRINGERGVDPGRRIFYGKDASVYSNKDKAINKEGGPLRLNHAEAGGSGRRKISFFDWDNDGDLDLLVNSTSVSLFENIDQESGKVIFKHHGVISEKVLAGHTTSPTFVDWNNNGVWDVLVGAEDGHFYHMER
;
A
#
# COMPACT_ATOMS: atom_id res chain seq x y z
N MET A 1 62.55 33.81 13.41
CA MET A 1 62.43 33.60 14.87
C MET A 1 61.18 32.74 15.05
N LEU A 2 61.31 31.44 15.12
CA LEU A 2 61.65 30.55 16.23
C LEU A 2 60.61 30.51 17.33
N PHE A 3 59.98 29.31 17.43
CA PHE A 3 59.44 28.58 18.58
C PHE A 3 58.00 28.91 18.99
N SER A 4 57.13 27.97 19.32
CA SER A 4 57.32 26.59 19.80
C SER A 4 56.04 25.75 19.61
N CYS A 5 56.23 24.46 19.41
CA CYS A 5 55.26 23.36 19.52
C CYS A 5 54.66 23.27 20.93
N SER A 6 53.38 22.98 21.03
CA SER A 6 52.83 22.20 22.14
C SER A 6 51.91 21.12 21.58
N GLU A 7 52.31 19.86 21.75
CA GLU A 7 51.57 18.64 21.45
C GLU A 7 50.34 18.58 22.37
N ALA A 8 49.17 18.53 21.76
CA ALA A 8 47.96 18.03 22.42
C ALA A 8 47.79 16.56 21.99
N LYS A 9 47.81 15.69 22.97
CA LYS A 9 47.50 14.26 22.79
C LYS A 9 46.04 14.12 22.41
N ASP A 10 45.78 13.72 21.17
CA ASP A 10 44.49 13.21 20.79
C ASP A 10 44.24 11.87 21.47
N SER A 11 43.28 11.84 22.35
CA SER A 11 42.67 10.63 22.86
C SER A 11 41.91 10.00 21.67
N ILE A 12 42.41 8.89 21.16
CA ILE A 12 41.72 8.04 20.20
C ILE A 12 40.49 7.49 20.94
N ASP A 13 39.34 8.04 20.61
CA ASP A 13 38.07 7.50 20.99
C ASP A 13 37.86 6.25 20.10
N ASN A 14 38.11 5.08 20.68
CA ASN A 14 37.79 3.79 20.09
C ASN A 14 36.27 3.56 20.16
N SER A 15 35.48 4.36 19.46
CA SER A 15 34.16 3.94 19.06
C SER A 15 34.34 2.91 17.96
N SER A 16 34.23 1.64 18.31
CA SER A 16 34.11 0.55 17.38
C SER A 16 32.99 0.89 16.39
N SER A 17 33.35 1.22 15.15
CA SER A 17 32.41 1.23 14.05
C SER A 17 31.87 -0.20 13.90
N VAL A 18 30.74 -0.49 14.53
CA VAL A 18 29.92 -1.64 14.16
C VAL A 18 29.68 -1.47 12.65
N ALA A 19 30.15 -2.39 11.86
CA ALA A 19 29.82 -2.43 10.44
C ALA A 19 28.29 -2.42 10.37
N GLN A 20 27.70 -1.33 9.91
CA GLN A 20 26.25 -1.23 9.79
C GLN A 20 25.81 -2.29 8.77
N SER A 21 25.17 -3.36 9.24
CA SER A 21 24.55 -4.34 8.37
C SER A 21 23.47 -3.63 7.55
N GLU A 22 23.44 -3.88 6.25
CA GLU A 22 22.47 -3.24 5.35
C GLU A 22 21.26 -4.13 5.15
N PHE A 23 20.07 -3.56 5.15
CA PHE A 23 18.85 -4.28 4.77
C PHE A 23 18.93 -4.81 3.34
N LYS A 24 18.76 -6.11 3.17
CA LYS A 24 18.67 -6.81 1.89
C LYS A 24 17.22 -7.24 1.65
N ILE A 25 16.78 -7.13 0.40
CA ILE A 25 15.46 -7.65 0.03
C ILE A 25 15.44 -9.17 0.17
N VAL A 26 14.36 -9.69 0.73
CA VAL A 26 14.18 -11.14 0.89
C VAL A 26 13.79 -11.75 -0.45
N LYS A 27 14.51 -12.81 -0.85
CA LYS A 27 14.24 -13.55 -2.07
C LYS A 27 13.39 -14.79 -1.77
N TYR A 28 12.56 -15.19 -2.73
CA TYR A 28 11.83 -16.46 -2.61
C TYR A 28 12.74 -17.67 -2.51
N ASN A 29 13.92 -17.63 -3.14
CA ASN A 29 14.84 -18.77 -3.26
C ASN A 29 14.16 -20.04 -3.77
N ASN A 30 13.03 -19.90 -4.46
CA ASN A 30 12.16 -20.95 -4.93
C ASN A 30 11.91 -20.80 -6.44
N PRO A 31 12.73 -21.43 -7.31
CA PRO A 31 12.61 -21.26 -8.77
C PRO A 31 11.32 -21.82 -9.37
N GLU A 32 10.60 -22.69 -8.63
CA GLU A 32 9.33 -23.26 -9.06
C GLU A 32 8.12 -22.36 -8.70
N ALA A 33 8.33 -21.38 -7.81
CA ALA A 33 7.26 -20.51 -7.36
C ALA A 33 6.90 -19.46 -8.42
N THR A 34 5.64 -19.12 -8.45
CA THR A 34 5.11 -17.95 -9.16
C THR A 34 4.45 -17.01 -8.15
N SER A 35 4.35 -15.75 -8.50
CA SER A 35 3.65 -14.75 -7.70
C SER A 35 2.79 -13.86 -8.60
N TYR A 36 1.95 -13.01 -8.05
CA TYR A 36 1.33 -11.96 -8.85
C TYR A 36 2.40 -11.07 -9.47
N LEU A 37 2.26 -10.73 -10.77
CA LEU A 37 3.06 -9.69 -11.38
C LEU A 37 2.89 -8.42 -10.55
N GLY A 38 3.97 -7.89 -10.04
CA GLY A 38 3.90 -6.77 -9.11
C GLY A 38 5.17 -5.96 -9.02
N VAL A 39 4.97 -4.67 -8.86
CA VAL A 39 5.99 -3.69 -8.50
C VAL A 39 5.84 -3.32 -7.02
N GLY A 40 6.25 -2.14 -6.62
CA GLY A 40 5.97 -1.63 -5.28
C GLY A 40 4.56 -1.09 -5.13
N LEU A 41 4.41 -0.05 -4.35
CA LEU A 41 3.15 0.65 -4.20
C LEU A 41 2.81 1.39 -5.51
N TRP A 42 1.63 1.05 -6.06
CA TRP A 42 1.00 1.68 -7.20
C TRP A 42 1.60 1.37 -8.58
N ALA A 43 0.89 0.55 -9.36
CA ALA A 43 1.27 0.18 -10.71
C ALA A 43 0.71 1.15 -11.77
N TRP A 44 1.60 1.64 -12.63
CA TRP A 44 1.28 2.40 -13.84
C TRP A 44 1.67 1.55 -15.05
N PRO A 45 0.78 0.69 -15.57
CA PRO A 45 1.11 -0.26 -16.63
C PRO A 45 1.30 0.44 -17.99
N LEU A 46 2.25 -0.07 -18.74
CA LEU A 46 2.58 0.36 -20.10
C LEU A 46 2.73 -0.90 -20.96
N PRO A 47 1.62 -1.59 -21.30
CA PRO A 47 1.65 -2.79 -22.13
C PRO A 47 2.18 -2.46 -23.54
N MET A 48 3.17 -3.21 -24.02
CA MET A 48 3.72 -3.09 -25.36
C MET A 48 4.64 -4.27 -25.69
N ASP A 49 4.83 -4.59 -26.97
CA ASP A 49 5.91 -5.43 -27.46
C ASP A 49 7.23 -4.64 -27.30
N TYR A 50 7.91 -4.79 -26.14
CA TYR A 50 9.05 -3.96 -25.79
C TYR A 50 10.34 -4.44 -26.47
N ASP A 51 10.58 -5.73 -26.58
CA ASP A 51 11.80 -6.28 -27.18
C ASP A 51 11.69 -6.50 -28.68
N GLY A 52 10.48 -6.50 -29.24
CA GLY A 52 10.22 -6.57 -30.67
C GLY A 52 10.12 -7.99 -31.22
N ASP A 53 9.83 -8.95 -30.37
CA ASP A 53 9.66 -10.36 -30.76
C ASP A 53 8.26 -10.69 -31.26
N GLY A 54 7.33 -9.78 -31.04
CA GLY A 54 5.97 -9.83 -31.58
C GLY A 54 4.91 -10.25 -30.57
N ASP A 55 5.25 -10.53 -29.32
CA ASP A 55 4.27 -10.71 -28.25
C ASP A 55 4.13 -9.47 -27.36
N MET A 56 3.21 -9.50 -26.42
CA MET A 56 2.96 -8.37 -25.54
C MET A 56 3.68 -8.56 -24.23
N ASP A 57 4.56 -7.61 -23.95
CA ASP A 57 5.25 -7.47 -22.67
C ASP A 57 4.53 -6.50 -21.74
N MET A 58 4.99 -6.45 -20.49
CA MET A 58 4.51 -5.51 -19.51
C MET A 58 5.63 -4.63 -18.97
N LEU A 59 5.57 -3.33 -19.23
CA LEU A 59 6.32 -2.36 -18.45
C LEU A 59 5.42 -1.77 -17.38
N VAL A 60 5.99 -1.51 -16.21
CA VAL A 60 5.26 -0.86 -15.10
C VAL A 60 6.11 0.21 -14.47
N SER A 61 5.61 1.45 -14.44
CA SER A 61 6.21 2.51 -13.63
C SER A 61 5.67 2.46 -12.22
N CYS A 62 6.56 2.45 -11.22
CA CYS A 62 6.23 2.49 -9.79
C CYS A 62 6.89 3.71 -9.16
N PRO A 63 6.14 4.78 -8.82
CA PRO A 63 6.73 6.03 -8.36
C PRO A 63 7.12 6.05 -6.89
N ASP A 64 6.66 5.09 -6.08
CA ASP A 64 6.84 5.10 -4.63
C ASP A 64 8.00 4.22 -4.15
N LYS A 65 8.54 4.52 -2.97
CA LYS A 65 9.72 3.88 -2.39
C LYS A 65 9.34 2.61 -1.61
N PRO A 66 10.32 1.71 -1.47
CA PRO A 66 11.70 1.73 -1.96
C PRO A 66 11.86 1.20 -3.39
N PHE A 67 10.84 0.53 -3.93
CA PHE A 67 10.86 -0.14 -5.24
C PHE A 67 10.59 0.85 -6.39
N ASN A 68 11.13 2.05 -6.30
CA ASN A 68 10.96 3.12 -7.27
C ASN A 68 11.68 2.81 -8.58
N GLY A 69 10.93 2.75 -9.70
CA GLY A 69 11.51 2.48 -11.02
C GLY A 69 10.50 2.24 -12.13
N ILE A 70 11.01 2.10 -13.34
CA ILE A 70 10.31 1.49 -14.48
C ILE A 70 10.84 0.07 -14.56
N TYR A 71 9.93 -0.90 -14.50
CA TYR A 71 10.23 -2.32 -14.51
C TYR A 71 9.70 -2.97 -15.77
N TYR A 72 10.51 -3.80 -16.39
CA TYR A 72 10.19 -4.63 -17.54
C TYR A 72 9.96 -6.06 -17.08
N PHE A 73 8.84 -6.61 -17.50
CA PHE A 73 8.43 -8.00 -17.33
C PHE A 73 8.28 -8.60 -18.72
N GLU A 74 9.21 -9.47 -19.08
CA GLU A 74 9.24 -10.15 -20.37
C GLU A 74 8.20 -11.27 -20.41
N ASN A 75 7.42 -11.33 -21.48
CA ASN A 75 6.57 -12.47 -21.81
C ASN A 75 7.39 -13.58 -22.45
N ILE A 76 7.95 -14.47 -21.63
CA ILE A 76 8.82 -15.56 -22.11
C ILE A 76 8.09 -16.74 -22.72
N SER A 77 6.76 -16.76 -22.71
CA SER A 77 5.94 -17.86 -23.22
C SER A 77 5.30 -17.57 -24.57
N GLY A 78 5.11 -16.31 -24.92
CA GLY A 78 4.33 -15.88 -26.08
C GLY A 78 2.83 -16.23 -25.97
N GLU A 79 2.35 -16.57 -24.76
CA GLU A 79 0.94 -16.89 -24.52
C GLU A 79 0.12 -15.60 -24.28
N GLU A 80 -1.18 -15.65 -24.57
CA GLU A 80 -2.10 -14.53 -24.31
C GLU A 80 -2.21 -14.16 -22.82
N PHE A 81 -2.03 -15.15 -21.95
CA PHE A 81 -1.98 -14.93 -20.50
C PHE A 81 -0.74 -15.59 -19.91
N PRO A 82 0.44 -14.95 -20.06
CA PRO A 82 1.72 -15.54 -19.69
C PRO A 82 2.00 -15.52 -18.20
N ASP A 83 2.91 -16.41 -17.77
CA ASP A 83 3.75 -16.18 -16.61
C ASP A 83 4.96 -15.36 -17.06
N PHE A 84 5.05 -14.12 -16.62
CA PHE A 84 6.16 -13.23 -16.97
C PHE A 84 7.48 -13.64 -16.32
N ALA A 85 8.60 -13.24 -16.92
CA ALA A 85 9.91 -13.27 -16.28
C ALA A 85 9.94 -12.36 -15.01
N PRO A 86 10.91 -12.55 -14.10
CA PRO A 86 11.12 -11.63 -12.99
C PRO A 86 11.41 -10.21 -13.48
N PRO A 87 11.02 -9.16 -12.73
CA PRO A 87 11.15 -7.78 -13.15
C PRO A 87 12.61 -7.35 -13.35
N VAL A 88 12.87 -6.67 -14.45
CA VAL A 88 14.15 -5.98 -14.72
C VAL A 88 13.93 -4.47 -14.61
N ARG A 89 14.67 -3.82 -13.69
CA ARG A 89 14.59 -2.36 -13.54
C ARG A 89 15.34 -1.66 -14.68
N LEU A 90 14.62 -0.86 -15.47
CA LEU A 90 15.17 -0.14 -16.62
C LEU A 90 15.65 1.28 -16.27
N GLY A 91 14.99 1.95 -15.33
CA GLY A 91 15.28 3.35 -15.01
C GLY A 91 14.47 3.87 -13.84
N ASP A 92 14.53 5.18 -13.62
CA ASP A 92 13.77 5.84 -12.57
C ASP A 92 12.29 5.93 -12.93
N ALA A 93 11.42 5.86 -11.91
CA ALA A 93 9.99 5.93 -12.11
C ALA A 93 9.53 7.29 -12.64
N ILE A 94 8.48 7.26 -13.43
CA ILE A 94 7.83 8.45 -13.96
C ILE A 94 6.37 8.45 -13.50
N LYS A 95 6.00 9.45 -12.72
CA LYS A 95 4.64 9.63 -12.25
C LYS A 95 3.73 10.18 -13.34
N ASN A 96 2.47 9.76 -13.36
CA ASN A 96 1.47 10.14 -14.37
C ASN A 96 1.88 9.79 -15.82
N ILE A 97 2.70 8.76 -16.01
CA ILE A 97 3.03 8.24 -17.32
C ILE A 97 1.86 7.44 -17.88
N GLN A 98 1.58 7.57 -19.17
CA GLN A 98 0.53 6.84 -19.87
C GLN A 98 1.01 6.37 -21.23
N VAL A 99 0.50 5.23 -21.68
CA VAL A 99 0.67 4.73 -23.05
C VAL A 99 -0.65 4.81 -23.82
N SER A 100 -0.56 5.13 -25.10
CA SER A 100 -1.68 5.11 -26.04
C SER A 100 -1.32 4.23 -27.24
N HIS A 101 -2.18 3.29 -27.56
CA HIS A 101 -2.12 2.50 -28.79
C HIS A 101 -2.92 3.21 -29.85
N THR A 102 -2.26 3.70 -30.90
CA THR A 102 -2.87 4.51 -31.96
C THR A 102 -2.54 3.92 -33.34
N ASP A 103 -3.29 4.30 -34.37
CA ASP A 103 -3.00 3.91 -35.77
C ASP A 103 -1.63 4.40 -36.25
N LYS A 104 -1.07 5.42 -35.57
CA LYS A 104 0.28 5.96 -35.82
C LYS A 104 1.35 5.32 -34.94
N GLY A 105 1.04 4.21 -34.28
CA GLY A 105 1.92 3.48 -33.37
C GLY A 105 1.75 3.84 -31.90
N ILE A 106 2.61 3.29 -31.07
CA ILE A 106 2.58 3.48 -29.63
C ILE A 106 3.10 4.88 -29.27
N ARG A 107 2.35 5.59 -28.43
CA ARG A 107 2.69 6.90 -27.89
C ARG A 107 2.78 6.84 -26.37
N VAL A 108 3.82 7.42 -25.81
CA VAL A 108 3.99 7.46 -24.34
C VAL A 108 4.02 8.90 -23.88
N ASN A 109 3.14 9.25 -22.96
CA ASN A 109 2.92 10.63 -22.54
C ASN A 109 3.13 10.80 -21.03
N VAL A 110 3.54 12.02 -20.69
CA VAL A 110 3.57 12.56 -19.33
C VAL A 110 2.88 13.92 -19.34
N PRO A 111 2.54 14.51 -18.17
CA PRO A 111 1.91 15.83 -18.15
C PRO A 111 2.66 16.86 -19.00
N GLY A 112 2.02 17.32 -20.07
CA GLY A 112 2.50 18.36 -20.98
C GLY A 112 3.46 17.91 -22.08
N ALA A 113 3.83 16.64 -22.17
CA ALA A 113 4.83 16.18 -23.13
C ALA A 113 4.63 14.73 -23.60
N GLU A 114 5.14 14.43 -24.79
CA GLU A 114 5.37 13.06 -25.29
C GLU A 114 6.81 12.62 -25.01
N LEU A 115 7.01 11.37 -24.64
CA LEU A 115 8.31 10.73 -24.52
C LEU A 115 8.66 10.07 -25.84
N MET A 116 9.55 10.71 -26.61
CA MET A 116 9.89 10.29 -27.96
C MET A 116 10.76 9.02 -27.94
N ASP A 117 10.43 8.05 -28.82
CA ASP A 117 11.19 6.81 -28.96
C ASP A 117 11.42 6.10 -27.60
N PHE A 118 10.35 5.99 -26.82
CA PHE A 118 10.39 5.48 -25.43
C PHE A 118 11.04 4.10 -25.32
N ARG A 119 10.82 3.19 -26.28
CA ARG A 119 11.43 1.85 -26.28
C ARG A 119 12.97 1.88 -26.20
N ASN A 120 13.59 2.84 -26.88
CA ASN A 120 15.05 2.90 -26.96
C ASN A 120 15.67 3.85 -25.93
N ASN A 121 14.94 4.90 -25.51
CA ASN A 121 15.50 6.01 -24.75
C ASN A 121 14.76 6.31 -23.45
N LEU A 122 13.70 5.55 -23.10
CA LEU A 122 12.81 5.82 -21.96
C LEU A 122 12.38 7.32 -21.94
N ALA A 123 12.83 8.08 -20.94
CA ALA A 123 12.45 9.47 -20.75
C ALA A 123 13.53 10.49 -21.18
N GLU A 124 14.53 10.06 -21.95
CA GLU A 124 15.65 10.93 -22.31
C GLU A 124 15.21 12.08 -23.24
N PHE A 125 14.31 11.79 -24.21
CA PHE A 125 13.83 12.76 -25.17
C PHE A 125 12.36 13.06 -24.97
N LYS A 126 12.05 14.35 -24.76
CA LYS A 126 10.67 14.84 -24.54
C LYS A 126 10.32 15.91 -25.56
N GLU A 127 9.16 15.76 -26.18
CA GLU A 127 8.54 16.78 -27.00
C GLU A 127 7.42 17.46 -26.22
N ARG A 128 7.48 18.77 -26.08
CA ARG A 128 6.43 19.53 -25.38
C ARG A 128 5.18 19.64 -26.25
N LEU A 129 4.03 19.26 -25.71
CA LEU A 129 2.74 19.33 -26.37
C LEU A 129 1.96 20.57 -25.92
N TYR A 130 1.82 20.78 -24.62
CA TYR A 130 1.00 21.85 -24.07
C TYR A 130 1.49 22.26 -22.66
N ASP A 131 0.98 23.39 -22.15
CA ASP A 131 1.25 23.84 -20.78
C ASP A 131 0.29 23.12 -19.79
N ALA A 132 0.78 22.05 -19.17
CA ALA A 132 0.00 21.25 -18.23
C ALA A 132 -0.52 22.06 -17.02
N ASP A 133 0.19 23.09 -16.57
CA ASP A 133 -0.24 23.92 -15.44
C ASP A 133 -1.42 24.83 -15.80
N SER A 134 -1.58 25.16 -17.08
CA SER A 134 -2.72 25.94 -17.54
C SER A 134 -4.06 25.20 -17.39
N LEU A 135 -4.05 23.85 -17.47
CA LEU A 135 -5.24 23.01 -17.29
C LEU A 135 -5.68 22.91 -15.83
N LYS A 136 -4.77 23.15 -14.90
CA LYS A 136 -5.06 23.10 -13.44
C LYS A 136 -5.73 24.39 -12.92
N LYS A 137 -5.87 25.43 -13.76
CA LYS A 137 -6.49 26.70 -13.34
C LYS A 137 -7.95 26.49 -12.92
N GLY A 138 -8.24 26.83 -11.66
CA GLY A 138 -9.57 26.65 -11.06
C GLY A 138 -9.80 25.27 -10.45
N LEU A 139 -8.76 24.41 -10.41
CA LEU A 139 -8.72 23.18 -9.61
C LEU A 139 -7.80 23.43 -8.42
N GLU A 140 -8.17 22.96 -7.23
CA GLU A 140 -7.41 23.35 -6.04
C GLU A 140 -6.37 22.32 -5.62
N LYS A 141 -6.63 21.02 -5.82
CA LYS A 141 -5.76 19.97 -5.29
C LYS A 141 -5.70 18.78 -6.22
N VAL A 142 -4.71 18.83 -7.12
CA VAL A 142 -4.51 17.82 -8.18
C VAL A 142 -3.46 16.80 -7.75
N ARG A 143 -3.80 15.52 -7.80
CA ARG A 143 -2.88 14.39 -7.60
C ARG A 143 -2.64 13.62 -8.90
N PHE A 144 -3.67 13.49 -9.74
CA PHE A 144 -3.65 12.78 -11.02
C PHE A 144 -3.70 13.77 -12.18
N ASN A 145 -2.89 13.51 -13.19
CA ASN A 145 -2.82 14.31 -14.41
C ASN A 145 -2.37 13.39 -15.57
N GLN A 146 -3.33 12.71 -16.19
CA GLN A 146 -3.13 11.58 -17.10
C GLN A 146 -3.31 12.02 -18.53
N TRP A 147 -2.28 11.91 -19.37
CA TRP A 147 -2.24 12.39 -20.74
C TRP A 147 -2.21 11.22 -21.71
N LYS A 148 -3.18 11.15 -22.63
CA LYS A 148 -3.25 10.14 -23.69
C LYS A 148 -3.49 10.78 -25.04
N MET A 149 -3.01 10.13 -26.09
CA MET A 149 -3.24 10.52 -27.47
C MET A 149 -4.29 9.64 -28.13
N VAL A 150 -5.16 10.27 -28.91
CA VAL A 150 -6.23 9.63 -29.69
C VAL A 150 -6.60 10.53 -30.87
N ASP A 151 -6.91 9.97 -32.01
CA ASP A 151 -7.63 10.71 -33.07
C ASP A 151 -9.10 10.85 -32.63
N TYR A 152 -9.40 11.93 -31.87
CA TYR A 152 -10.67 12.10 -31.16
C TYR A 152 -11.85 12.37 -32.10
N ASP A 153 -11.66 13.20 -33.12
CA ASP A 153 -12.73 13.63 -34.06
C ASP A 153 -12.66 13.03 -35.46
N GLY A 154 -11.73 12.09 -35.68
CA GLY A 154 -11.64 11.35 -36.94
C GLY A 154 -11.10 12.14 -38.12
N ASP A 155 -10.34 13.18 -37.86
CA ASP A 155 -9.71 13.99 -38.92
C ASP A 155 -8.34 13.45 -39.36
N GLY A 156 -7.84 12.43 -38.63
CA GLY A 156 -6.61 11.70 -38.90
C GLY A 156 -5.39 12.27 -38.23
N ASP A 157 -5.49 13.33 -37.40
CA ASP A 157 -4.39 13.74 -36.54
C ASP A 157 -4.63 13.29 -35.06
N LEU A 158 -3.58 13.36 -34.23
CA LEU A 158 -3.70 12.91 -32.85
C LEU A 158 -3.95 14.09 -31.93
N ASP A 159 -5.09 14.03 -31.25
CA ASP A 159 -5.45 14.91 -30.16
C ASP A 159 -4.86 14.42 -28.84
N VAL A 160 -4.95 15.24 -27.80
CA VAL A 160 -4.59 14.86 -26.45
C VAL A 160 -5.82 14.93 -25.53
N VAL A 161 -6.14 13.83 -24.87
CA VAL A 161 -7.14 13.79 -23.82
C VAL A 161 -6.45 13.71 -22.46
N VAL A 162 -6.96 14.52 -21.50
CA VAL A 162 -6.28 14.70 -20.22
C VAL A 162 -7.25 14.47 -19.07
N GLY A 163 -6.96 13.44 -18.27
CA GLY A 163 -7.67 13.17 -17.02
C GLY A 163 -7.04 13.93 -15.86
N ILE A 164 -7.80 14.79 -15.18
CA ILE A 164 -7.31 15.56 -14.01
C ILE A 164 -8.31 15.47 -12.88
N ASP A 165 -7.85 15.13 -11.67
CA ASP A 165 -8.67 15.10 -10.45
C ASP A 165 -8.71 16.47 -9.74
N ASP A 166 -9.72 16.63 -8.87
CA ASP A 166 -9.82 17.75 -7.95
C ASP A 166 -10.34 17.28 -6.59
N TRP A 167 -9.54 17.50 -5.56
CA TRP A 167 -9.78 17.10 -4.18
C TRP A 167 -10.42 18.20 -3.32
N ALA A 168 -10.77 19.36 -3.90
CA ALA A 168 -11.24 20.52 -3.16
C ALA A 168 -12.45 20.21 -2.29
N ASP A 169 -13.51 19.65 -2.89
CA ASP A 169 -14.77 19.34 -2.21
C ASP A 169 -14.65 18.13 -1.27
N TYR A 170 -13.80 17.17 -1.62
CA TYR A 170 -13.50 16.01 -0.78
C TYR A 170 -12.78 16.42 0.51
N GLY A 171 -11.88 17.38 0.43
CA GLY A 171 -11.08 17.81 1.57
C GLY A 171 -10.17 16.69 2.12
N TRP A 172 -10.07 16.64 3.44
CA TRP A 172 -9.29 15.64 4.17
C TRP A 172 -10.00 15.19 5.43
N ASP A 173 -9.27 14.50 6.26
CA ASP A 173 -9.61 13.90 7.53
C ASP A 173 -10.65 14.68 8.36
N ASN A 174 -11.31 13.98 9.27
CA ASN A 174 -12.16 14.58 10.30
C ASN A 174 -13.51 15.15 9.82
N ALA A 175 -13.99 14.68 8.68
CA ALA A 175 -15.24 15.16 8.10
C ALA A 175 -16.48 14.32 8.48
N PHE A 176 -16.37 13.47 9.50
CA PHE A 176 -17.53 12.71 10.00
C PHE A 176 -18.31 13.50 11.05
N ASN A 177 -19.63 13.51 10.91
CA ASN A 177 -20.52 14.07 11.93
C ASN A 177 -20.68 13.11 13.12
N LYS A 178 -21.42 13.56 14.16
CA LYS A 178 -21.68 12.75 15.37
C LYS A 178 -22.46 11.45 15.12
N LYS A 179 -23.01 11.26 13.92
CA LYS A 179 -23.72 10.04 13.52
C LYS A 179 -22.81 9.08 12.73
N GLY A 180 -21.54 9.44 12.48
CA GLY A 180 -20.62 8.66 11.66
C GLY A 180 -20.88 8.79 10.15
N GLU A 181 -21.50 9.88 9.69
CA GLU A 181 -21.75 10.14 8.28
C GLU A 181 -20.69 11.12 7.73
N TRP A 182 -20.15 10.83 6.57
CA TRP A 182 -19.22 11.72 5.86
C TRP A 182 -19.93 13.00 5.41
N THR A 183 -19.36 14.14 5.68
CA THR A 183 -20.00 15.45 5.46
C THR A 183 -19.38 16.29 4.36
N ASN A 184 -18.21 15.91 3.84
CA ASN A 184 -17.57 16.57 2.71
C ASN A 184 -18.20 16.13 1.38
N GLY A 185 -17.86 16.83 0.30
CA GLY A 185 -18.28 16.50 -1.06
C GLY A 185 -17.55 15.29 -1.65
N PRO A 186 -17.84 14.95 -2.90
CA PRO A 186 -17.18 13.87 -3.62
C PRO A 186 -15.75 14.26 -4.03
N LEU A 187 -15.00 13.27 -4.42
CA LEU A 187 -13.77 13.43 -5.17
C LEU A 187 -14.11 13.56 -6.66
N HIS A 188 -13.59 14.59 -7.32
CA HIS A 188 -13.90 14.85 -8.72
C HIS A 188 -12.79 14.37 -9.67
N GLY A 189 -13.20 13.91 -10.85
CA GLY A 189 -12.30 13.49 -11.92
C GLY A 189 -12.79 13.92 -13.28
N TYR A 190 -12.12 14.91 -13.89
CA TYR A 190 -12.52 15.54 -15.15
C TYR A 190 -11.66 15.08 -16.31
N VAL A 191 -12.25 15.01 -17.52
CA VAL A 191 -11.53 14.76 -18.76
C VAL A 191 -11.56 16.02 -19.62
N PHE A 192 -10.38 16.50 -20.04
CA PHE A 192 -10.20 17.66 -20.94
C PHE A 192 -9.81 17.18 -22.32
N LEU A 193 -10.17 17.95 -23.35
CA LEU A 193 -9.73 17.76 -24.73
C LEU A 193 -8.79 18.90 -25.13
N LEU A 194 -7.64 18.53 -25.67
CA LEU A 194 -6.72 19.40 -26.39
C LEU A 194 -6.73 18.92 -27.84
N GLU A 195 -7.51 19.61 -28.69
CA GLU A 195 -7.65 19.32 -30.12
C GLU A 195 -6.41 19.79 -30.88
N ASN A 196 -5.85 18.90 -31.67
CA ASN A 196 -4.74 19.24 -32.56
C ASN A 196 -5.25 20.00 -33.78
N THR A 197 -4.61 21.10 -34.09
CA THR A 197 -4.92 21.90 -35.29
C THR A 197 -3.58 22.24 -35.95
N GLU A 198 -3.21 21.50 -36.98
CA GLU A 198 -1.96 21.68 -37.72
C GLU A 198 -0.69 21.65 -36.86
N GLY A 199 -0.70 20.86 -35.74
CA GLY A 199 0.41 20.74 -34.80
C GLY A 199 0.30 21.60 -33.54
N ASP A 200 -0.67 22.51 -33.48
CA ASP A 200 -0.97 23.34 -32.30
C ASP A 200 -2.13 22.72 -31.49
N TYR A 201 -1.93 22.46 -30.21
CA TYR A 201 -2.97 21.91 -29.33
C TYR A 201 -3.84 23.00 -28.73
N ILE A 202 -5.14 22.99 -29.04
CA ILE A 202 -6.14 23.97 -28.59
C ILE A 202 -7.01 23.37 -27.49
N ASN A 203 -7.02 23.99 -26.30
CA ASN A 203 -7.85 23.54 -25.18
C ASN A 203 -9.35 23.80 -25.47
N LYS A 204 -10.12 22.74 -25.67
CA LYS A 204 -11.59 22.76 -25.84
C LYS A 204 -12.36 22.69 -24.52
N GLY A 205 -11.65 22.55 -23.40
CA GLY A 205 -12.23 22.45 -22.05
C GLY A 205 -12.60 21.03 -21.64
N LYS A 206 -13.42 20.94 -20.59
CA LYS A 206 -13.89 19.66 -20.05
C LYS A 206 -14.91 18.99 -20.98
N LEU A 207 -14.76 17.71 -21.23
CA LEU A 207 -15.74 16.90 -21.95
C LEU A 207 -17.08 16.88 -21.21
N LYS A 208 -18.15 16.56 -21.97
CA LYS A 208 -19.51 16.46 -21.46
C LYS A 208 -20.10 15.10 -21.75
N ALA A 209 -20.86 14.57 -20.77
CA ALA A 209 -21.66 13.36 -20.89
C ALA A 209 -23.07 13.64 -20.35
N GLY A 210 -24.12 13.20 -21.06
CA GLY A 210 -25.50 13.49 -20.68
C GLY A 210 -25.85 14.99 -20.62
N GLY A 211 -25.07 15.84 -21.31
CA GLY A 211 -25.23 17.30 -21.30
C GLY A 211 -24.61 18.03 -20.09
N LYS A 212 -24.00 17.31 -19.15
CA LYS A 212 -23.27 17.83 -17.98
C LYS A 212 -21.75 17.66 -18.21
N THR A 213 -20.91 18.32 -17.40
CA THR A 213 -19.49 18.01 -17.33
C THR A 213 -19.30 16.54 -16.97
N LEU A 214 -18.47 15.84 -17.74
CA LEU A 214 -18.06 14.48 -17.43
C LEU A 214 -17.23 14.52 -16.13
N ASP A 215 -17.64 13.69 -15.15
CA ASP A 215 -17.06 13.65 -13.82
C ASP A 215 -17.11 12.23 -13.29
N VAL A 216 -15.95 11.64 -13.00
CA VAL A 216 -15.80 10.36 -12.34
C VAL A 216 -15.29 10.55 -10.92
N TYR A 217 -15.26 9.51 -10.11
CA TYR A 217 -14.83 9.61 -8.71
C TYR A 217 -13.29 9.69 -8.58
N GLY A 218 -12.70 10.82 -8.97
CA GLY A 218 -11.25 11.08 -8.92
C GLY A 218 -10.42 10.21 -9.87
N ALA A 219 -9.10 10.41 -9.86
CA ALA A 219 -8.11 9.63 -10.62
C ALA A 219 -8.53 9.28 -12.07
N PRO A 220 -9.06 10.21 -12.87
CA PRO A 220 -9.60 9.92 -14.19
C PRO A 220 -8.51 9.44 -15.12
N THR A 221 -8.67 8.22 -15.67
CA THR A 221 -7.75 7.66 -16.68
C THR A 221 -8.57 7.34 -17.92
N PRO A 222 -8.68 8.29 -18.88
CA PRO A 222 -9.53 8.14 -20.07
C PRO A 222 -8.92 7.16 -21.07
N ASN A 223 -9.75 6.28 -21.64
CA ASN A 223 -9.40 5.35 -22.71
C ASN A 223 -10.48 5.38 -23.76
N PHE A 224 -10.10 5.67 -25.01
CA PHE A 224 -11.01 5.76 -26.15
C PHE A 224 -10.79 4.61 -27.12
N ALA A 225 -11.86 3.91 -27.44
CA ALA A 225 -11.91 2.90 -28.49
C ALA A 225 -13.36 2.67 -28.91
N ASP A 226 -13.56 2.00 -30.04
CA ASP A 226 -14.86 1.45 -30.45
C ASP A 226 -15.12 0.20 -29.61
N PHE A 227 -15.69 0.40 -28.40
CA PHE A 227 -15.91 -0.71 -27.46
C PHE A 227 -17.20 -1.49 -27.74
N ASP A 228 -18.20 -0.90 -28.39
CA ASP A 228 -19.44 -1.60 -28.72
C ASP A 228 -19.55 -2.07 -30.16
N GLY A 229 -18.60 -1.72 -31.01
CA GLY A 229 -18.46 -2.19 -32.39
C GLY A 229 -19.32 -1.43 -33.39
N ASP A 230 -19.76 -0.21 -33.07
CA ASP A 230 -20.62 0.60 -33.95
C ASP A 230 -19.85 1.54 -34.91
N GLY A 231 -18.52 1.64 -34.74
CA GLY A 231 -17.59 2.36 -35.62
C GLY A 231 -17.25 3.76 -35.15
N ASP A 232 -17.69 4.17 -33.98
CA ASP A 232 -17.25 5.43 -33.36
C ASP A 232 -16.50 5.19 -32.03
N LEU A 233 -15.94 6.23 -31.42
CA LEU A 233 -15.12 6.06 -30.21
C LEU A 233 -15.93 6.33 -28.95
N ASP A 234 -16.10 5.28 -28.16
CA ASP A 234 -16.57 5.35 -26.79
C ASP A 234 -15.46 5.75 -25.82
N LEU A 235 -15.82 6.00 -24.57
CA LEU A 235 -14.88 6.26 -23.49
C LEU A 235 -15.09 5.28 -22.32
N ILE A 236 -14.03 4.60 -21.92
CA ILE A 236 -13.93 3.95 -20.61
C ILE A 236 -12.95 4.74 -19.76
N CYS A 237 -13.40 5.17 -18.59
CA CYS A 237 -12.59 5.96 -17.66
C CYS A 237 -12.38 5.21 -16.34
N GLY A 238 -11.11 5.12 -15.91
CA GLY A 238 -10.78 4.70 -14.55
C GLY A 238 -11.19 5.75 -13.52
N GLU A 239 -11.32 5.33 -12.28
CA GLU A 239 -11.59 6.21 -11.15
C GLU A 239 -10.71 5.88 -9.94
N PHE A 240 -10.76 6.69 -8.90
CA PHE A 240 -9.98 6.47 -7.68
C PHE A 240 -10.37 5.18 -6.94
N LEU A 241 -11.63 4.78 -7.04
CA LEU A 241 -12.11 3.54 -6.46
C LEU A 241 -11.74 2.33 -7.34
N ASP A 242 -12.52 1.27 -7.25
CA ASP A 242 -12.27 -0.05 -7.83
C ASP A 242 -13.01 -0.31 -9.14
N ARG A 243 -13.66 0.69 -9.72
CA ARG A 243 -14.60 0.53 -10.84
C ARG A 243 -14.17 1.32 -12.07
N LEU A 244 -14.75 0.95 -13.19
CA LEU A 244 -14.58 1.58 -14.49
C LEU A 244 -15.92 2.15 -14.93
N THR A 245 -15.92 3.38 -15.45
CA THR A 245 -17.12 4.04 -15.97
C THR A 245 -17.08 4.08 -17.50
N TYR A 246 -18.10 3.53 -18.13
CA TYR A 246 -18.33 3.52 -19.57
C TYR A 246 -19.23 4.68 -19.98
N PHE A 247 -18.86 5.39 -21.03
CA PHE A 247 -19.61 6.47 -21.65
C PHE A 247 -19.76 6.15 -23.15
N GLU A 248 -20.96 5.70 -23.55
CA GLU A 248 -21.29 5.41 -24.95
C GLU A 248 -21.31 6.71 -25.76
N ASN A 249 -20.67 6.69 -26.92
CA ASN A 249 -20.80 7.74 -27.90
C ASN A 249 -22.08 7.52 -28.72
N ILE A 250 -23.07 8.36 -28.51
CA ILE A 250 -24.36 8.38 -29.24
C ILE A 250 -24.37 9.43 -30.36
N GLY A 251 -23.21 9.93 -30.71
CA GLY A 251 -23.01 10.91 -31.78
C GLY A 251 -22.57 10.25 -33.09
N THR A 252 -21.41 10.59 -33.54
CA THR A 252 -20.73 9.97 -34.69
C THR A 252 -19.24 10.10 -34.50
N ARG A 253 -18.45 9.30 -35.22
CA ARG A 253 -16.99 9.32 -35.20
C ARG A 253 -16.38 10.73 -35.27
N ASN A 254 -16.96 11.61 -36.11
CA ASN A 254 -16.46 12.97 -36.32
C ASN A 254 -17.16 14.05 -35.46
N LYS A 255 -18.18 13.68 -34.70
CA LYS A 255 -18.91 14.57 -33.76
C LYS A 255 -19.34 13.79 -32.54
N PRO A 256 -18.41 13.42 -31.68
CA PRO A 256 -18.71 12.62 -30.50
C PRO A 256 -19.70 13.31 -29.56
N LYS A 257 -20.63 12.52 -29.01
CA LYS A 257 -21.60 12.97 -28.01
C LYS A 257 -21.84 11.84 -27.02
N TYR A 258 -21.34 11.98 -25.82
CA TYR A 258 -21.39 10.92 -24.82
C TYR A 258 -22.72 10.91 -24.05
N ARG A 259 -23.25 9.70 -23.84
CA ARG A 259 -24.33 9.41 -22.88
C ARG A 259 -23.82 9.61 -21.45
N GLU A 260 -24.71 9.78 -20.46
CA GLU A 260 -24.34 9.75 -19.04
C GLU A 260 -23.65 8.40 -18.73
N GLY A 261 -22.54 8.46 -17.97
CA GLY A 261 -21.72 7.29 -17.70
C GLY A 261 -22.43 6.24 -16.84
N GLU A 262 -22.16 4.98 -17.12
CA GLU A 262 -22.54 3.86 -16.30
C GLU A 262 -21.34 2.97 -15.95
N PHE A 263 -21.41 2.26 -14.80
CA PHE A 263 -20.32 1.36 -14.45
C PHE A 263 -20.25 0.18 -15.42
N LEU A 264 -19.02 -0.14 -15.83
CA LEU A 264 -18.75 -1.30 -16.68
C LEU A 264 -19.20 -2.60 -15.98
N LYS A 265 -19.85 -3.48 -16.74
CA LYS A 265 -20.48 -4.71 -16.22
C LYS A 265 -20.01 -5.93 -16.97
N ASN A 266 -20.12 -7.06 -16.31
CA ASN A 266 -20.13 -8.38 -16.91
C ASN A 266 -21.44 -9.11 -16.58
N THR A 267 -21.51 -10.41 -16.89
CA THR A 267 -22.70 -11.25 -16.60
C THR A 267 -22.98 -11.42 -15.10
N GLU A 268 -22.01 -11.13 -14.23
CA GLU A 268 -22.10 -11.28 -12.77
C GLU A 268 -22.46 -9.95 -12.07
N GLY A 269 -22.33 -8.83 -12.76
CA GLY A 269 -22.63 -7.50 -12.24
C GLY A 269 -21.59 -6.44 -12.58
N ILE A 270 -21.41 -5.45 -11.71
CA ILE A 270 -20.41 -4.39 -11.90
C ILE A 270 -18.99 -4.98 -11.75
N ILE A 271 -18.15 -4.76 -12.75
CA ILE A 271 -16.74 -5.15 -12.72
C ILE A 271 -16.02 -4.31 -11.67
N LYS A 272 -15.26 -4.99 -10.81
CA LYS A 272 -14.49 -4.37 -9.74
C LYS A 272 -13.09 -4.95 -9.68
N MET A 273 -12.11 -4.08 -9.55
CA MET A 273 -10.77 -4.49 -9.14
C MET A 273 -10.78 -4.88 -7.65
N ASP A 274 -9.78 -5.64 -7.25
CA ASP A 274 -9.62 -6.05 -5.85
C ASP A 274 -9.32 -4.85 -4.94
N LEU A 275 -8.53 -3.89 -5.43
CA LEU A 275 -8.13 -2.69 -4.69
C LEU A 275 -8.40 -1.43 -5.51
N GLU A 276 -8.15 -0.27 -4.92
CA GLU A 276 -8.46 1.07 -5.40
C GLU A 276 -7.29 1.69 -6.19
N MET A 277 -7.42 2.96 -6.59
CA MET A 277 -6.44 3.75 -7.35
C MET A 277 -6.04 3.07 -8.68
N ILE A 278 -7.05 2.67 -9.45
CA ILE A 278 -6.85 1.89 -10.67
C ILE A 278 -6.39 2.74 -11.85
N ILE A 279 -5.47 2.17 -12.65
CA ILE A 279 -4.91 2.80 -13.85
C ILE A 279 -5.16 1.90 -15.06
N PRO A 280 -6.30 2.05 -15.78
CA PRO A 280 -6.59 1.29 -16.98
C PRO A 280 -5.83 1.81 -18.21
N VAL A 281 -5.42 0.88 -19.06
CA VAL A 281 -4.86 1.12 -20.39
C VAL A 281 -5.62 0.25 -21.39
N ALA A 282 -6.25 0.89 -22.37
CA ALA A 282 -6.91 0.21 -23.48
C ALA A 282 -5.87 -0.30 -24.49
N VAL A 283 -5.94 -1.57 -24.83
CA VAL A 283 -5.06 -2.26 -25.76
C VAL A 283 -5.72 -3.55 -26.27
N ASP A 284 -5.59 -3.86 -27.52
CA ASP A 284 -5.94 -5.20 -28.06
C ASP A 284 -4.81 -6.16 -27.65
N TRP A 285 -4.97 -6.77 -26.45
CA TRP A 285 -3.92 -7.56 -25.81
C TRP A 285 -3.70 -8.90 -26.51
N ASP A 286 -4.77 -9.59 -26.83
CA ASP A 286 -4.73 -10.92 -27.44
C ASP A 286 -4.82 -10.90 -28.99
N LYS A 287 -4.86 -9.69 -29.58
CA LYS A 287 -4.91 -9.44 -31.04
C LYS A 287 -6.12 -10.06 -31.73
N ASP A 288 -7.25 -10.15 -31.00
CA ASP A 288 -8.52 -10.66 -31.54
C ASP A 288 -9.35 -9.56 -32.24
N GLY A 289 -8.90 -8.31 -32.20
CA GLY A 289 -9.53 -7.14 -32.78
C GLY A 289 -10.49 -6.41 -31.85
N ASN A 290 -10.69 -6.89 -30.61
CA ASN A 290 -11.45 -6.21 -29.57
C ASN A 290 -10.48 -5.56 -28.59
N VAL A 291 -10.81 -4.37 -28.11
CA VAL A 291 -9.91 -3.63 -27.22
C VAL A 291 -10.15 -4.03 -25.77
N ASP A 292 -9.13 -4.61 -25.15
CA ASP A 292 -9.09 -5.01 -23.74
C ASP A 292 -8.65 -3.86 -22.83
N LEU A 293 -8.65 -4.12 -21.53
CA LEU A 293 -8.12 -3.21 -20.52
C LEU A 293 -7.05 -3.91 -19.67
N VAL A 294 -5.84 -3.37 -19.70
CA VAL A 294 -4.76 -3.71 -18.75
C VAL A 294 -4.81 -2.70 -17.60
N VAL A 295 -5.01 -3.18 -16.36
CA VAL A 295 -5.33 -2.31 -15.23
C VAL A 295 -4.34 -2.54 -14.08
N GLY A 296 -3.61 -1.49 -13.71
CA GLY A 296 -2.78 -1.46 -12.49
C GLY A 296 -3.59 -1.07 -11.25
N ASP A 297 -3.20 -1.54 -10.08
CA ASP A 297 -3.80 -1.19 -8.79
C ASP A 297 -2.79 -0.61 -7.78
N GLU A 298 -3.26 -0.21 -6.61
CA GLU A 298 -2.41 0.37 -5.56
C GLU A 298 -1.42 -0.63 -4.94
N ASP A 299 -1.75 -1.91 -4.87
CA ASP A 299 -0.81 -2.96 -4.42
C ASP A 299 0.35 -3.21 -5.39
N GLY A 300 0.34 -2.49 -6.51
CA GLY A 300 1.36 -2.63 -7.55
C GLY A 300 1.14 -3.82 -8.47
N ARG A 301 -0.03 -4.46 -8.43
CA ARG A 301 -0.40 -5.57 -9.29
C ARG A 301 -1.00 -5.07 -10.60
N VAL A 302 -0.99 -5.92 -11.62
CA VAL A 302 -1.58 -5.64 -12.93
C VAL A 302 -2.52 -6.77 -13.32
N ALA A 303 -3.73 -6.41 -13.78
CA ALA A 303 -4.73 -7.35 -14.26
C ALA A 303 -5.12 -7.08 -15.71
N LEU A 304 -5.55 -8.14 -16.41
CA LEU A 304 -6.25 -8.06 -17.68
C LEU A 304 -7.76 -8.14 -17.42
N ILE A 305 -8.51 -7.24 -18.03
CA ILE A 305 -9.97 -7.29 -18.15
C ILE A 305 -10.28 -7.43 -19.63
N ARG A 306 -10.52 -8.69 -20.06
CA ARG A 306 -10.64 -9.05 -21.46
C ARG A 306 -12.02 -8.66 -22.01
N HIS A 307 -12.05 -8.05 -23.18
CA HIS A 307 -13.27 -7.79 -23.93
C HIS A 307 -13.79 -9.08 -24.56
N THR A 308 -15.07 -9.37 -24.46
CA THR A 308 -15.64 -10.65 -24.94
C THR A 308 -16.04 -10.62 -26.43
N GLY A 309 -15.87 -9.50 -27.11
CA GLY A 309 -16.39 -9.26 -28.46
C GLY A 309 -17.92 -9.22 -28.54
N LYS A 310 -18.62 -9.04 -27.39
CA LYS A 310 -20.08 -9.03 -27.30
C LYS A 310 -20.58 -7.78 -26.62
N THR A 311 -21.82 -7.42 -26.91
CA THR A 311 -22.54 -6.33 -26.23
C THR A 311 -23.78 -6.88 -25.55
N GLN A 312 -24.23 -6.20 -24.50
CA GLN A 312 -25.51 -6.42 -23.83
C GLN A 312 -26.20 -5.08 -23.60
N ASP A 313 -27.42 -4.93 -24.14
CA ASP A 313 -28.20 -3.69 -24.08
C ASP A 313 -27.44 -2.46 -24.67
N GLY A 314 -26.57 -2.69 -25.66
CA GLY A 314 -25.73 -1.68 -26.31
C GLY A 314 -24.40 -1.39 -25.59
N ALA A 315 -24.15 -1.93 -24.41
CA ALA A 315 -22.89 -1.76 -23.68
C ALA A 315 -21.93 -2.95 -23.91
N PRO A 316 -20.61 -2.73 -23.98
CA PRO A 316 -19.63 -3.80 -24.16
C PRO A 316 -19.58 -4.74 -22.96
N LEU A 317 -19.38 -6.03 -23.22
CA LEU A 317 -19.21 -7.05 -22.19
C LEU A 317 -17.74 -7.43 -22.03
N PHE A 318 -17.25 -7.35 -20.80
CA PHE A 318 -15.91 -7.76 -20.43
C PHE A 318 -15.91 -8.96 -19.48
N GLU A 319 -14.79 -9.62 -19.35
CA GLU A 319 -14.56 -10.65 -18.32
C GLU A 319 -14.26 -9.99 -16.96
N SER A 320 -14.26 -10.80 -15.89
CA SER A 320 -13.77 -10.35 -14.58
C SER A 320 -12.26 -10.15 -14.61
N PRO A 321 -11.70 -9.22 -13.82
CA PRO A 321 -10.25 -8.97 -13.77
C PRO A 321 -9.47 -10.25 -13.45
N LYS A 322 -8.46 -10.55 -14.25
CA LYS A 322 -7.52 -11.64 -14.05
C LYS A 322 -6.12 -11.08 -13.87
N TYR A 323 -5.56 -11.23 -12.66
CA TYR A 323 -4.23 -10.72 -12.36
C TYR A 323 -3.14 -11.53 -13.03
N PHE A 324 -2.21 -10.85 -13.70
CA PHE A 324 -1.03 -11.48 -14.29
C PHE A 324 -0.12 -12.09 -13.23
N ARG A 325 0.67 -13.08 -13.66
CA ARG A 325 1.63 -13.80 -12.83
C ARG A 325 3.03 -13.62 -13.38
N GLN A 326 4.02 -13.79 -12.51
CA GLN A 326 5.45 -13.79 -12.86
C GLN A 326 6.18 -14.94 -12.16
N LYS A 327 7.34 -15.29 -12.64
CA LYS A 327 8.28 -16.12 -11.87
C LYS A 327 8.68 -15.36 -10.61
N ALA A 328 8.56 -16.02 -9.46
CA ALA A 328 8.81 -15.38 -8.18
C ALA A 328 10.30 -15.05 -8.01
N ASP A 329 10.59 -13.82 -7.56
CA ASP A 329 11.96 -13.34 -7.27
C ASP A 329 12.02 -12.76 -5.86
N ASN A 330 11.52 -11.54 -5.66
CA ASN A 330 11.49 -10.90 -4.35
C ASN A 330 10.21 -11.25 -3.60
N LEU A 331 10.33 -11.61 -2.32
CA LEU A 331 9.18 -11.92 -1.49
C LEU A 331 8.35 -10.65 -1.21
N LYS A 332 7.07 -10.68 -1.58
CA LYS A 332 6.14 -9.55 -1.49
C LYS A 332 4.77 -10.00 -1.02
N PHE A 333 4.10 -9.16 -0.20
CA PHE A 333 2.71 -9.37 0.18
C PHE A 333 1.90 -8.06 0.16
N GLY A 334 1.22 -7.78 -0.94
CA GLY A 334 0.43 -6.56 -1.14
C GLY A 334 1.27 -5.29 -1.03
N ALA A 335 0.80 -4.28 -0.32
CA ALA A 335 1.51 -3.06 0.06
C ALA A 335 1.45 -2.85 1.57
N LEU A 336 2.39 -2.08 2.14
CA LEU A 336 2.46 -1.80 3.57
C LEU A 336 2.44 -3.09 4.40
N ALA A 337 3.25 -4.08 4.00
CA ALA A 337 3.30 -5.39 4.65
C ALA A 337 3.70 -5.29 6.13
N THR A 338 3.06 -6.10 6.97
CA THR A 338 3.29 -6.14 8.43
C THR A 338 3.63 -7.56 8.85
N PRO A 339 4.91 -7.99 8.71
CA PRO A 339 5.35 -9.34 9.04
C PRO A 339 5.45 -9.57 10.54
N VAL A 340 5.28 -10.84 10.93
CA VAL A 340 5.66 -11.40 12.22
C VAL A 340 6.37 -12.72 11.94
N GLY A 341 7.61 -12.88 12.41
CA GLY A 341 8.34 -14.15 12.36
C GLY A 341 7.80 -15.10 13.43
N VAL A 342 7.51 -16.33 13.07
CA VAL A 342 6.94 -17.33 13.99
C VAL A 342 6.93 -18.70 13.34
N ASP A 343 7.30 -19.75 14.08
CA ASP A 343 7.02 -21.14 13.71
C ASP A 343 5.50 -21.38 13.80
N TRP A 344 4.77 -21.16 12.68
CA TRP A 344 3.30 -21.18 12.68
C TRP A 344 2.71 -22.57 12.63
N ASP A 345 3.31 -23.47 11.89
CA ASP A 345 2.81 -24.85 11.70
C ASP A 345 3.47 -25.87 12.63
N ASN A 346 4.42 -25.44 13.48
CA ASN A 346 5.16 -26.21 14.47
C ASN A 346 6.06 -27.28 13.83
N ASP A 347 6.70 -26.99 12.72
CA ASP A 347 7.68 -27.85 12.09
C ASP A 347 9.12 -27.58 12.56
N GLY A 348 9.35 -26.51 13.29
CA GLY A 348 10.59 -26.15 13.97
C GLY A 348 11.42 -25.11 13.26
N ASP A 349 10.91 -24.52 12.18
CA ASP A 349 11.51 -23.35 11.55
C ASP A 349 10.61 -22.11 11.64
N GLU A 350 11.16 -20.94 11.37
CA GLU A 350 10.39 -19.69 11.43
C GLU A 350 9.81 -19.32 10.08
N ASP A 351 8.49 -19.21 10.09
CA ASP A 351 7.64 -18.71 9.02
C ASP A 351 7.38 -17.20 9.12
N ILE A 352 6.55 -16.68 8.22
CA ILE A 352 6.02 -15.33 8.29
C ILE A 352 4.49 -15.37 8.28
N ILE A 353 3.87 -14.76 9.29
CA ILE A 353 2.47 -14.31 9.22
C ILE A 353 2.48 -12.82 8.91
N ALA A 354 1.81 -12.40 7.85
CA ALA A 354 1.83 -11.00 7.42
C ALA A 354 0.45 -10.43 7.16
N GLY A 355 0.25 -9.18 7.56
CA GLY A 355 -0.87 -8.34 7.15
C GLY A 355 -0.48 -7.38 6.03
N ASN A 356 -1.46 -6.68 5.42
CA ASN A 356 -1.22 -5.68 4.38
C ASN A 356 -2.26 -4.55 4.36
N SER A 357 -2.08 -3.59 3.44
CA SER A 357 -3.00 -2.46 3.26
C SER A 357 -4.39 -2.87 2.80
N ALA A 358 -4.51 -3.89 1.95
CA ALA A 358 -5.79 -4.41 1.46
C ALA A 358 -6.62 -5.13 2.54
N GLY A 359 -6.02 -5.34 3.73
CA GLY A 359 -6.67 -5.97 4.89
C GLY A 359 -6.63 -7.49 4.88
N TYR A 360 -5.84 -8.09 4.04
CA TYR A 360 -5.56 -9.53 4.07
C TYR A 360 -4.56 -9.87 5.15
N ILE A 361 -4.59 -11.13 5.57
CA ILE A 361 -3.57 -11.77 6.40
C ILE A 361 -3.17 -13.05 5.70
N ALA A 362 -1.86 -13.29 5.57
CA ALA A 362 -1.32 -14.49 4.92
C ALA A 362 -0.32 -15.23 5.79
N PHE A 363 -0.26 -16.53 5.57
CA PHE A 363 0.81 -17.43 5.98
C PHE A 363 1.79 -17.59 4.82
N ILE A 364 3.08 -17.40 5.09
CA ILE A 364 4.18 -17.56 4.14
C ILE A 364 5.14 -18.58 4.76
N GLU A 365 5.07 -19.80 4.26
CA GLU A 365 5.77 -20.96 4.80
C GLU A 365 7.25 -20.94 4.40
N ASN A 366 8.12 -21.19 5.37
CA ASN A 366 9.53 -21.52 5.17
C ASN A 366 9.62 -23.02 4.85
N LEU A 367 10.00 -23.38 3.63
CA LEU A 367 9.94 -24.76 3.14
C LEU A 367 11.16 -25.61 3.49
N ASP A 368 12.21 -25.07 4.08
CA ASP A 368 13.47 -25.79 4.23
C ASP A 368 14.29 -25.44 5.48
N GLY A 369 13.86 -24.54 6.33
CA GLY A 369 14.47 -24.18 7.59
C GLY A 369 15.95 -23.78 7.54
N LYS A 370 16.40 -23.20 6.39
CA LYS A 370 17.79 -22.80 6.22
C LYS A 370 18.01 -21.33 6.50
N ALA A 371 19.25 -20.95 6.75
CA ALA A 371 19.66 -19.55 6.94
C ALA A 371 19.30 -18.62 5.74
N SER A 372 19.09 -19.15 4.55
CA SER A 372 18.50 -18.49 3.40
C SER A 372 17.25 -19.27 2.99
N PRO A 373 16.11 -19.01 3.64
CA PRO A 373 14.93 -19.82 3.49
C PRO A 373 14.38 -19.87 2.06
N LYS A 374 13.81 -21.03 1.72
CA LYS A 374 13.01 -21.22 0.51
C LYS A 374 11.55 -20.98 0.85
N TRP A 375 10.96 -19.92 0.32
CA TRP A 375 9.61 -19.50 0.66
C TRP A 375 8.53 -20.08 -0.26
N ALA A 376 7.40 -20.41 0.34
CA ALA A 376 6.16 -20.67 -0.39
C ALA A 376 5.50 -19.36 -0.86
N GLU A 377 4.55 -19.46 -1.78
CA GLU A 377 3.67 -18.34 -2.13
C GLU A 377 2.77 -17.98 -0.94
N PRO A 378 2.52 -16.68 -0.65
CA PRO A 378 1.64 -16.26 0.43
C PRO A 378 0.25 -16.90 0.32
N LYS A 379 -0.14 -17.66 1.33
CA LYS A 379 -1.45 -18.30 1.43
C LYS A 379 -2.36 -17.46 2.32
N LEU A 380 -3.42 -16.91 1.74
CA LEU A 380 -4.40 -16.11 2.50
C LEU A 380 -5.07 -16.96 3.59
N LEU A 381 -5.17 -16.41 4.79
CA LEU A 381 -5.87 -17.06 5.89
C LEU A 381 -7.38 -17.04 5.66
N GLU A 382 -8.04 -18.11 6.10
CA GLU A 382 -9.48 -18.32 5.94
C GLU A 382 -10.17 -18.50 7.29
N VAL A 383 -11.40 -18.01 7.37
CA VAL A 383 -12.33 -18.24 8.49
C VAL A 383 -13.64 -18.76 7.92
N ASP A 384 -14.13 -19.90 8.42
CA ASP A 384 -15.33 -20.57 7.89
C ASP A 384 -15.28 -20.85 6.37
N GLY A 385 -14.09 -21.12 5.82
CA GLY A 385 -13.88 -21.40 4.39
C GLY A 385 -13.98 -20.16 3.48
N GLN A 386 -13.88 -18.98 4.07
CA GLN A 386 -13.84 -17.72 3.33
C GLN A 386 -12.55 -16.96 3.67
N THR A 387 -11.93 -16.35 2.68
CA THR A 387 -10.74 -15.52 2.88
C THR A 387 -11.02 -14.44 3.91
N LEU A 388 -10.16 -14.38 4.93
CA LEU A 388 -10.22 -13.34 5.95
C LEU A 388 -9.74 -12.02 5.36
N ARG A 389 -10.62 -11.03 5.33
CA ARG A 389 -10.31 -9.69 4.88
C ARG A 389 -10.97 -8.64 5.77
N ILE A 390 -10.18 -7.73 6.29
CA ILE A 390 -10.64 -6.59 7.09
C ILE A 390 -10.69 -5.36 6.17
N GLN A 391 -11.83 -4.68 6.12
CA GLN A 391 -12.02 -3.50 5.26
C GLN A 391 -12.73 -2.38 6.01
N ALA A 392 -12.49 -1.13 5.57
CA ALA A 392 -13.21 0.04 6.07
C ALA A 392 -14.70 0.00 5.71
N GLY A 393 -15.04 -0.56 4.54
CA GLY A 393 -16.42 -0.62 4.04
C GLY A 393 -16.87 0.68 3.38
N GLY A 394 -18.14 0.73 2.96
CA GLY A 394 -18.65 1.81 2.11
C GLY A 394 -18.66 3.21 2.72
N ALA A 395 -18.61 3.34 4.05
CA ALA A 395 -18.41 4.63 4.72
C ALA A 395 -16.96 5.10 4.70
N GLY A 396 -16.04 4.20 4.36
CA GLY A 396 -14.61 4.47 4.35
C GLY A 396 -13.97 4.50 5.73
N SER A 397 -12.77 5.06 5.79
CA SER A 397 -11.98 5.24 6.99
C SER A 397 -12.13 6.64 7.57
N ILE A 398 -11.25 7.03 8.50
CA ILE A 398 -11.09 8.41 8.96
C ILE A 398 -10.82 9.39 7.79
N GLN A 399 -10.24 8.91 6.69
CA GLN A 399 -9.96 9.67 5.48
C GLN A 399 -11.12 9.61 4.46
N GLY A 400 -12.26 9.03 4.83
CA GLY A 400 -13.51 9.06 4.07
C GLY A 400 -13.71 7.89 3.10
N PRO A 401 -14.75 7.98 2.24
CA PRO A 401 -15.20 6.91 1.36
C PRO A 401 -14.18 6.44 0.31
N ALA A 402 -13.19 7.28 -0.01
CA ALA A 402 -12.10 6.91 -0.92
C ALA A 402 -11.18 5.81 -0.36
N GLU A 403 -11.33 5.41 0.89
CA GLU A 403 -10.59 4.32 1.52
C GLU A 403 -11.48 3.10 1.84
N ALA A 404 -12.52 2.83 1.06
CA ALA A 404 -13.51 1.80 1.37
C ALA A 404 -12.95 0.38 1.42
N LYS A 405 -11.94 0.07 0.62
CA LYS A 405 -11.36 -1.27 0.49
C LYS A 405 -10.12 -1.51 1.33
N TRP A 406 -9.56 -0.51 1.96
CA TRP A 406 -8.39 -0.64 2.78
C TRP A 406 -8.70 -1.18 4.17
N GLY A 407 -7.78 -1.98 4.70
CA GLY A 407 -7.90 -2.61 6.02
C GLY A 407 -6.70 -2.34 6.91
N TYR A 408 -5.48 -2.26 6.34
CA TYR A 408 -4.25 -1.96 7.08
C TYR A 408 -4.07 -2.81 8.33
N THR A 409 -4.11 -4.13 8.17
CA THR A 409 -3.91 -5.07 9.28
C THR A 409 -2.50 -4.98 9.85
N THR A 410 -2.40 -4.90 11.17
CA THR A 410 -1.14 -4.93 11.92
C THR A 410 -1.23 -5.98 12.99
N LEU A 411 -0.22 -6.83 13.12
CA LEU A 411 -0.33 -8.12 13.80
C LEU A 411 0.61 -8.27 14.99
N SER A 412 0.22 -9.16 15.90
CA SER A 412 1.07 -9.90 16.81
C SER A 412 0.60 -11.35 16.83
N VAL A 413 1.51 -12.30 16.94
CA VAL A 413 1.21 -13.73 16.96
C VAL A 413 1.73 -14.33 18.25
N THR A 414 0.86 -14.99 19.01
CA THR A 414 1.19 -15.58 20.32
C THR A 414 0.12 -16.57 20.75
N ASP A 415 0.42 -17.45 21.70
CA ASP A 415 -0.58 -18.24 22.42
C ASP A 415 -1.34 -17.31 23.40
N TRP A 416 -2.41 -16.68 22.91
CA TRP A 416 -3.15 -15.68 23.70
C TRP A 416 -3.98 -16.27 24.81
N ASP A 417 -4.60 -17.44 24.64
CA ASP A 417 -5.49 -18.05 25.65
C ASP A 417 -4.80 -19.09 26.54
N GLY A 418 -3.55 -19.46 26.24
CA GLY A 418 -2.74 -20.39 27.02
C GLY A 418 -3.04 -21.84 26.68
N ASP A 419 -3.53 -22.15 25.47
CA ASP A 419 -3.85 -23.51 25.04
C ASP A 419 -2.69 -24.22 24.29
N GLY A 420 -1.56 -23.53 24.10
CA GLY A 420 -0.36 -24.02 23.43
C GLY A 420 -0.37 -23.83 21.92
N ILE A 421 -1.39 -23.18 21.37
CA ILE A 421 -1.53 -22.91 19.94
C ILE A 421 -1.40 -21.40 19.69
N LYS A 422 -0.74 -21.01 18.62
CA LYS A 422 -0.54 -19.60 18.31
C LYS A 422 -1.79 -18.96 17.71
N ASP A 423 -2.21 -17.85 18.28
CA ASP A 423 -3.33 -17.00 17.88
C ASP A 423 -2.83 -15.74 17.18
N ILE A 424 -3.74 -14.98 16.59
CA ILE A 424 -3.44 -13.67 15.98
C ILE A 424 -4.17 -12.57 16.74
N ILE A 425 -3.41 -11.62 17.29
CA ILE A 425 -3.91 -10.35 17.80
C ILE A 425 -3.67 -9.29 16.71
N PHE A 426 -4.68 -8.49 16.39
CA PHE A 426 -4.52 -7.50 15.34
C PHE A 426 -5.27 -6.20 15.60
N ASN A 427 -4.77 -5.14 14.98
CA ASN A 427 -5.43 -3.87 14.78
C ASN A 427 -5.55 -3.60 13.26
N SER A 428 -6.33 -2.62 12.89
CA SER A 428 -6.65 -2.33 11.50
C SER A 428 -6.93 -0.84 11.27
N ILE A 429 -7.51 -0.53 10.14
CA ILE A 429 -8.08 0.78 9.79
C ILE A 429 -9.08 1.31 10.86
N TRP A 430 -9.69 0.42 11.63
CA TRP A 430 -10.70 0.78 12.63
C TRP A 430 -10.15 1.22 13.98
N GLY A 431 -8.88 0.94 14.30
CA GLY A 431 -8.35 1.17 15.65
C GLY A 431 -8.93 0.24 16.71
N LYS A 432 -9.56 -0.87 16.31
CA LYS A 432 -10.08 -1.91 17.20
C LYS A 432 -9.06 -3.02 17.38
N VAL A 433 -8.73 -3.33 18.62
CA VAL A 433 -7.86 -4.47 18.91
C VAL A 433 -8.70 -5.74 18.99
N GLN A 434 -8.39 -6.67 18.11
CA GLN A 434 -9.17 -7.90 17.95
C GLN A 434 -8.28 -9.12 18.03
N TRP A 435 -8.90 -10.27 18.32
CA TRP A 435 -8.29 -11.56 18.45
C TRP A 435 -8.95 -12.57 17.49
N ILE A 436 -8.12 -13.32 16.77
CA ILE A 436 -8.50 -14.48 15.97
C ILE A 436 -7.92 -15.69 16.66
N ARG A 437 -8.78 -16.51 17.26
CA ARG A 437 -8.37 -17.74 17.89
C ARG A 437 -8.07 -18.82 16.86
N ASN A 438 -6.92 -19.46 17.02
CA ASN A 438 -6.59 -20.70 16.32
C ASN A 438 -6.86 -21.89 17.26
N ASN A 439 -7.79 -22.75 16.89
CA ASN A 439 -8.13 -23.93 17.71
C ASN A 439 -7.39 -25.22 17.28
N GLY A 440 -6.31 -25.06 16.50
CA GLY A 440 -5.50 -26.16 15.95
C GLY A 440 -6.12 -26.89 14.75
N LYS A 441 -7.32 -26.49 14.32
CA LYS A 441 -8.01 -27.04 13.13
C LYS A 441 -8.45 -25.93 12.16
N SER A 442 -8.79 -24.78 12.69
CA SER A 442 -9.30 -23.65 11.94
C SER A 442 -9.15 -22.37 12.76
N LEU A 443 -9.17 -21.24 12.06
CA LEU A 443 -9.27 -19.93 12.68
C LEU A 443 -10.74 -19.59 12.96
N GLU A 444 -11.00 -19.01 14.14
CA GLU A 444 -12.31 -18.51 14.52
C GLU A 444 -12.53 -17.07 14.04
N LYS A 445 -13.78 -16.61 13.99
CA LYS A 445 -14.09 -15.22 13.62
C LYS A 445 -13.42 -14.22 14.56
N PRO A 446 -12.90 -13.10 14.02
CA PRO A 446 -12.37 -12.03 14.85
C PRO A 446 -13.34 -11.58 15.92
N ARG A 447 -12.86 -11.44 17.14
CA ARG A 447 -13.62 -10.90 18.29
C ARG A 447 -12.79 -9.82 19.00
N PRO A 448 -13.45 -8.81 19.58
CA PRO A 448 -12.74 -7.74 20.26
C PRO A 448 -12.00 -8.26 21.51
N ILE A 449 -10.79 -7.75 21.75
CA ILE A 449 -10.15 -7.86 23.06
C ILE A 449 -10.92 -6.96 24.03
N ARG A 450 -11.25 -7.48 25.20
CA ARG A 450 -12.01 -6.75 26.21
C ARG A 450 -11.11 -5.98 27.16
N LEU A 451 -11.54 -4.76 27.48
CA LEU A 451 -10.94 -3.94 28.53
C LEU A 451 -11.74 -4.06 29.82
N ASP A 452 -11.08 -4.42 30.93
CA ASP A 452 -11.72 -4.48 32.25
C ASP A 452 -11.91 -3.08 32.82
N SER A 453 -13.03 -2.46 32.51
CA SER A 453 -13.34 -1.11 32.96
C SER A 453 -14.83 -0.87 33.12
N ASP A 454 -15.20 -0.35 34.28
CA ASP A 454 -16.56 0.17 34.55
C ASP A 454 -16.76 1.61 34.04
N LYS A 455 -15.72 2.20 33.44
CA LYS A 455 -15.74 3.56 32.89
C LYS A 455 -15.98 3.54 31.38
N GLU A 456 -16.33 4.71 30.85
CA GLU A 456 -16.36 4.92 29.41
C GLU A 456 -15.04 4.50 28.76
N ILE A 457 -15.11 3.76 27.64
CA ILE A 457 -13.91 3.29 26.94
C ILE A 457 -13.19 4.47 26.34
N PRO A 458 -11.90 4.70 26.68
CA PRO A 458 -11.11 5.73 26.04
C PRO A 458 -10.99 5.48 24.54
N SER A 459 -11.23 6.51 23.75
CA SER A 459 -11.05 6.46 22.30
C SER A 459 -10.40 7.77 21.83
N PRO A 460 -9.72 7.78 20.66
CA PRO A 460 -9.23 9.03 20.10
C PRO A 460 -10.35 10.07 19.92
N ASP A 461 -10.09 11.33 20.21
CA ASP A 461 -11.10 12.41 20.13
C ASP A 461 -11.69 12.59 18.74
N TRP A 462 -10.94 12.28 17.71
CA TRP A 462 -11.30 12.34 16.30
C TRP A 462 -12.02 11.08 15.79
N ASN A 463 -12.25 10.04 16.64
CA ASN A 463 -12.84 8.78 16.20
C ASN A 463 -14.30 8.98 15.77
N TRP A 464 -14.64 8.49 14.56
CA TRP A 464 -15.98 8.65 13.95
C TRP A 464 -16.99 7.58 14.37
N TRP A 465 -16.56 6.60 15.15
CA TRP A 465 -17.42 5.57 15.74
C TRP A 465 -17.16 5.47 17.24
N LYS A 466 -18.11 4.89 17.96
CA LYS A 466 -18.02 4.73 19.42
C LYS A 466 -17.74 3.28 19.78
N PRO A 467 -16.80 3.01 20.72
CA PRO A 467 -16.59 1.68 21.28
C PRO A 467 -17.87 1.17 21.95
N SER A 468 -18.10 -0.13 21.90
CA SER A 468 -19.20 -0.80 22.57
C SER A 468 -18.66 -1.89 23.51
N ASN A 469 -19.38 -2.16 24.61
CA ASN A 469 -19.20 -3.32 25.48
C ASN A 469 -17.75 -3.64 25.89
N ASN A 470 -17.03 -2.65 26.39
CA ASN A 470 -15.66 -2.83 26.86
C ASN A 470 -14.66 -3.26 25.76
N GLU A 471 -14.89 -2.92 24.51
CA GLU A 471 -13.92 -3.15 23.42
C GLU A 471 -12.65 -2.32 23.63
N LEU A 472 -11.48 -2.96 23.51
CA LEU A 472 -10.20 -2.25 23.54
C LEU A 472 -10.00 -1.47 22.25
N VAL A 473 -9.77 -0.16 22.38
CA VAL A 473 -9.58 0.77 21.27
C VAL A 473 -8.25 1.52 21.40
N THR A 474 -7.59 1.72 20.30
CA THR A 474 -6.33 2.47 20.18
C THR A 474 -6.37 3.38 18.94
N GLN A 475 -5.26 4.00 18.60
CA GLN A 475 -5.09 4.66 17.32
C GLN A 475 -5.08 3.62 16.17
N TRP A 476 -5.60 4.00 15.02
CA TRP A 476 -5.69 3.12 13.85
C TRP A 476 -4.32 2.71 13.30
N ARG A 477 -4.23 1.52 12.70
CA ARG A 477 -3.01 1.03 12.03
C ARG A 477 -1.78 0.95 12.95
N THR A 478 -1.96 0.72 14.25
CA THR A 478 -0.85 0.56 15.21
C THR A 478 -0.70 -0.90 15.64
N THR A 479 0.52 -1.34 15.93
CA THR A 479 0.76 -2.71 16.38
C THR A 479 0.31 -2.92 17.82
N PRO A 480 -0.57 -3.90 18.09
CA PRO A 480 -0.84 -4.39 19.44
C PRO A 480 0.18 -5.50 19.78
N PHE A 481 1.33 -5.15 20.36
CA PHE A 481 2.39 -6.12 20.62
C PHE A 481 2.03 -6.96 21.85
N ALA A 482 1.85 -8.27 21.66
CA ALA A 482 1.51 -9.22 22.70
C ALA A 482 2.75 -9.91 23.25
N ILE A 483 2.93 -9.88 24.57
CA ILE A 483 4.06 -10.43 25.29
C ILE A 483 3.70 -10.62 26.77
N ASP A 484 4.23 -11.63 27.45
CA ASP A 484 4.20 -11.76 28.92
C ASP A 484 5.26 -10.80 29.52
N TRP A 485 4.87 -9.53 29.67
CA TRP A 485 5.79 -8.47 30.09
C TRP A 485 6.22 -8.59 31.55
N ASP A 486 5.28 -8.91 32.44
CA ASP A 486 5.57 -9.02 33.88
C ASP A 486 5.93 -10.44 34.33
N LYS A 487 6.05 -11.38 33.38
CA LYS A 487 6.45 -12.78 33.58
C LYS A 487 5.54 -13.55 34.55
N ASP A 488 4.23 -13.25 34.52
CA ASP A 488 3.24 -13.93 35.36
C ASP A 488 2.61 -15.17 34.66
N GLY A 489 3.01 -15.45 33.41
CA GLY A 489 2.55 -16.55 32.58
C GLY A 489 1.28 -16.25 31.79
N MET A 490 0.87 -14.97 31.73
CA MET A 490 -0.28 -14.53 30.99
C MET A 490 0.14 -13.44 29.97
N MET A 491 -0.26 -13.60 28.71
CA MET A 491 0.07 -12.59 27.70
C MET A 491 -0.57 -11.25 28.03
N ASP A 492 0.24 -10.20 27.99
CA ASP A 492 -0.11 -8.79 28.10
C ASP A 492 -0.15 -8.13 26.71
N LEU A 493 -0.52 -6.84 26.66
CA LEU A 493 -0.34 -6.02 25.46
C LEU A 493 0.51 -4.78 25.77
N VAL A 494 1.47 -4.50 24.92
CA VAL A 494 2.18 -3.22 24.85
C VAL A 494 1.80 -2.56 23.53
N MET A 495 1.15 -1.41 23.59
CA MET A 495 0.68 -0.70 22.40
C MET A 495 0.46 0.79 22.70
N LEU A 496 0.17 1.59 21.66
CA LEU A 496 -0.24 2.96 21.89
C LEU A 496 -1.64 3.01 22.55
N ASP A 497 -1.82 3.93 23.48
CA ASP A 497 -3.16 4.31 23.95
C ASP A 497 -3.85 5.27 22.96
N HIS A 498 -5.07 5.67 23.26
CA HIS A 498 -5.89 6.55 22.42
C HIS A 498 -5.26 7.94 22.17
N GLU A 499 -4.33 8.40 23.03
CA GLU A 499 -3.61 9.67 22.87
C GLU A 499 -2.22 9.49 22.21
N GLY A 500 -1.82 8.26 21.88
CA GLY A 500 -0.56 7.95 21.22
C GLY A 500 0.63 7.74 22.16
N PHE A 501 0.39 7.55 23.46
CA PHE A 501 1.42 7.13 24.40
C PHE A 501 1.62 5.62 24.38
N LEU A 502 2.86 5.17 24.48
CA LEU A 502 3.17 3.76 24.70
C LEU A 502 2.69 3.34 26.08
N SER A 503 1.85 2.32 26.14
CA SER A 503 1.15 1.91 27.35
C SER A 503 1.15 0.39 27.50
N PHE A 504 1.25 -0.04 28.75
CA PHE A 504 1.17 -1.44 29.17
C PHE A 504 -0.26 -1.76 29.59
N TYR A 505 -0.81 -2.83 29.03
CA TYR A 505 -2.14 -3.36 29.34
C TYR A 505 -1.96 -4.77 29.88
N LYS A 506 -2.07 -4.93 31.20
CA LYS A 506 -1.88 -6.23 31.86
C LYS A 506 -2.98 -7.20 31.44
N GLY A 507 -2.57 -8.41 31.06
CA GLY A 507 -3.48 -9.51 30.77
C GLY A 507 -4.30 -9.93 31.98
N ASN A 508 -5.58 -10.21 31.77
CA ASN A 508 -6.46 -10.72 32.80
C ASN A 508 -7.56 -11.65 32.24
N ARG A 509 -8.49 -12.08 33.13
CA ARG A 509 -9.69 -12.81 32.75
C ARG A 509 -10.93 -12.06 33.21
N ILE A 510 -11.75 -11.61 32.26
CA ILE A 510 -13.02 -10.92 32.48
C ILE A 510 -14.15 -11.92 32.26
N ASN A 511 -14.85 -12.32 33.33
CA ASN A 511 -15.92 -13.35 33.28
C ASN A 511 -15.46 -14.67 32.66
N GLY A 512 -14.19 -15.06 32.88
CA GLY A 512 -13.59 -16.28 32.36
C GLY A 512 -13.00 -16.16 30.94
N GLU A 513 -13.26 -15.10 30.20
CA GLU A 513 -12.66 -14.81 28.90
C GLU A 513 -11.38 -13.99 29.04
N ARG A 514 -10.48 -14.09 28.05
CA ARG A 514 -9.24 -13.29 27.99
C ARG A 514 -9.58 -11.82 27.72
N GLY A 515 -8.90 -10.95 28.45
CA GLY A 515 -9.00 -9.50 28.31
C GLY A 515 -7.77 -8.82 28.91
N VAL A 516 -7.83 -7.52 29.09
CA VAL A 516 -6.74 -6.71 29.65
C VAL A 516 -7.27 -5.67 30.65
N ASP A 517 -6.44 -5.28 31.60
CA ASP A 517 -6.64 -4.13 32.48
C ASP A 517 -6.47 -2.80 31.72
N PRO A 518 -6.97 -1.69 32.26
CA PRO A 518 -6.73 -0.35 31.70
C PRO A 518 -5.23 -0.04 31.56
N GLY A 519 -4.88 0.57 30.43
CA GLY A 519 -3.51 0.90 30.08
C GLY A 519 -2.81 1.78 31.10
N ARG A 520 -1.54 1.48 31.37
CA ARG A 520 -0.64 2.24 32.26
C ARG A 520 0.55 2.75 31.47
N ARG A 521 0.87 4.03 31.56
CA ARG A 521 2.02 4.69 30.91
C ARG A 521 3.26 4.46 31.74
N ILE A 522 3.85 3.27 31.64
CA ILE A 522 5.06 2.87 32.37
C ILE A 522 6.34 3.15 31.58
N PHE A 523 6.24 3.45 30.28
CA PHE A 523 7.35 3.68 29.37
C PHE A 523 7.68 5.17 29.29
N TYR A 524 8.95 5.53 29.41
CA TYR A 524 9.43 6.89 29.46
C TYR A 524 10.58 7.10 28.47
N GLY A 525 10.62 8.26 27.82
CA GLY A 525 11.79 8.69 27.06
C GLY A 525 12.74 9.47 27.96
N LYS A 526 14.07 9.27 27.79
CA LYS A 526 15.11 9.94 28.62
C LYS A 526 15.31 11.41 28.23
N ASP A 527 15.72 11.65 26.99
CA ASP A 527 16.12 12.98 26.49
C ASP A 527 15.03 13.67 25.66
N ALA A 528 14.10 12.89 25.15
CA ALA A 528 12.89 13.30 24.46
C ALA A 528 11.80 12.27 24.73
N SER A 529 10.56 12.71 24.83
CA SER A 529 9.44 11.83 25.17
C SER A 529 8.24 11.95 24.23
N VAL A 530 8.23 12.92 23.31
CA VAL A 530 7.15 13.14 22.36
C VAL A 530 7.69 13.14 20.93
N TYR A 531 7.11 12.28 20.09
CA TYR A 531 7.54 12.06 18.72
C TYR A 531 6.39 12.29 17.72
N SER A 532 6.75 12.71 16.50
CA SER A 532 5.83 12.75 15.36
C SER A 532 5.61 11.34 14.82
N ASN A 533 4.63 11.17 13.93
CA ASN A 533 4.41 9.92 13.21
C ASN A 533 5.57 9.53 12.25
N LYS A 534 6.52 10.44 12.00
CA LYS A 534 7.75 10.23 11.22
C LYS A 534 9.00 10.12 12.10
N ASP A 535 8.83 9.75 13.35
CA ASP A 535 9.89 9.53 14.33
C ASP A 535 10.83 10.72 14.58
N LYS A 536 10.30 11.93 14.48
CA LYS A 536 11.04 13.15 14.86
C LYS A 536 10.67 13.57 16.27
N ALA A 537 11.67 13.76 17.14
CA ALA A 537 11.46 14.30 18.46
C ALA A 537 10.83 15.71 18.39
N ILE A 538 9.75 15.90 19.13
CA ILE A 538 9.00 17.16 19.21
C ILE A 538 9.47 17.99 20.41
N ASN A 539 9.84 17.33 21.51
CA ASN A 539 10.39 17.94 22.70
C ASN A 539 11.84 17.47 22.96
N LYS A 540 12.50 18.08 23.95
CA LYS A 540 13.84 17.71 24.41
C LYS A 540 13.84 17.48 25.93
N GLU A 541 12.77 16.89 26.43
CA GLU A 541 12.58 16.62 27.86
C GLU A 541 12.09 15.17 28.02
N GLY A 542 12.62 14.50 29.05
CA GLY A 542 12.17 13.18 29.44
C GLY A 542 10.73 13.20 29.97
N GLY A 543 10.04 12.08 29.85
CA GLY A 543 8.66 11.94 30.30
C GLY A 543 7.98 10.69 29.76
N PRO A 544 6.67 10.50 29.99
CA PRO A 544 5.93 9.41 29.39
C PRO A 544 6.10 9.42 27.86
N LEU A 545 6.45 8.25 27.29
CA LEU A 545 6.82 8.13 25.88
C LEU A 545 5.57 8.18 24.98
N ARG A 546 5.43 9.28 24.24
CA ARG A 546 4.37 9.49 23.25
C ARG A 546 4.94 9.33 21.85
N LEU A 547 4.74 8.18 21.25
CA LEU A 547 5.31 7.84 19.94
C LEU A 547 4.53 8.48 18.77
N ASN A 548 3.32 8.96 19.00
CA ASN A 548 2.56 9.71 18.00
C ASN A 548 1.70 10.79 18.63
N HIS A 549 2.07 12.06 18.43
CA HIS A 549 1.31 13.20 18.93
C HIS A 549 0.29 13.74 17.92
N ALA A 550 0.30 13.24 16.68
CA ALA A 550 -0.59 13.71 15.63
C ALA A 550 -2.04 13.26 15.87
N GLU A 551 -2.99 14.00 15.30
CA GLU A 551 -4.43 13.78 15.37
C GLU A 551 -4.98 13.33 14.02
N ALA A 552 -6.21 12.84 14.00
CA ALA A 552 -6.97 12.43 12.83
C ALA A 552 -6.17 11.50 11.90
N GLY A 553 -6.16 11.72 10.60
CA GLY A 553 -5.40 10.94 9.63
C GLY A 553 -3.88 10.97 9.79
N GLY A 554 -3.36 11.98 10.51
CA GLY A 554 -1.95 12.03 10.92
C GLY A 554 -1.62 11.14 12.10
N SER A 555 -2.63 10.65 12.85
CA SER A 555 -2.45 9.73 13.97
C SER A 555 -2.21 8.29 13.50
N GLY A 556 -1.95 7.40 14.45
CA GLY A 556 -1.75 5.98 14.15
C GLY A 556 -0.48 5.70 13.35
N ARG A 557 -0.52 4.62 12.54
CA ARG A 557 0.59 4.17 11.68
C ARG A 557 1.87 3.75 12.43
N ARG A 558 1.84 3.63 13.78
CA ARG A 558 2.99 3.17 14.56
C ARG A 558 3.04 1.65 14.60
N LYS A 559 4.18 1.12 14.15
CA LYS A 559 4.56 -0.28 14.24
C LYS A 559 5.69 -0.40 15.21
N ILE A 560 5.55 -1.33 16.14
CA ILE A 560 6.51 -1.55 17.21
C ILE A 560 6.82 -3.04 17.34
N SER A 561 8.03 -3.33 17.81
CA SER A 561 8.48 -4.67 18.15
C SER A 561 9.47 -4.58 19.31
N PHE A 562 9.51 -5.60 20.18
CA PHE A 562 10.41 -5.64 21.34
C PHE A 562 11.26 -6.89 21.31
N PHE A 563 12.55 -6.73 21.52
CA PHE A 563 13.49 -7.81 21.77
C PHE A 563 14.77 -7.24 22.41
N ASP A 564 15.59 -8.11 22.98
CA ASP A 564 16.86 -7.75 23.58
C ASP A 564 17.91 -7.45 22.48
N TRP A 565 18.12 -6.16 22.18
CA TRP A 565 19.00 -5.72 21.09
C TRP A 565 20.47 -5.90 21.42
N ASP A 566 20.91 -5.58 22.62
CA ASP A 566 22.32 -5.57 23.01
C ASP A 566 22.73 -6.75 23.91
N ASN A 567 21.82 -7.69 24.15
CA ASN A 567 21.98 -8.89 24.99
C ASN A 567 22.29 -8.56 26.45
N ASP A 568 21.69 -7.50 26.99
CA ASP A 568 21.80 -7.14 28.40
C ASP A 568 20.70 -7.76 29.27
N GLY A 569 19.71 -8.40 28.69
CA GLY A 569 18.59 -9.09 29.31
C GLY A 569 17.32 -8.26 29.42
N ASP A 570 17.36 -6.99 29.00
CA ASP A 570 16.23 -6.07 28.93
C ASP A 570 15.68 -6.01 27.50
N LEU A 571 14.38 -5.69 27.37
CA LEU A 571 13.75 -5.58 26.05
C LEU A 571 13.87 -4.16 25.53
N ASP A 572 14.48 -4.03 24.36
CA ASP A 572 14.54 -2.82 23.57
C ASP A 572 13.35 -2.69 22.64
N LEU A 573 13.13 -1.47 22.12
CA LEU A 573 11.98 -1.15 21.28
C LEU A 573 12.44 -0.72 19.89
N LEU A 574 12.01 -1.47 18.87
CA LEU A 574 12.03 -1.02 17.49
C LEU A 574 10.75 -0.28 17.14
N VAL A 575 10.90 0.84 16.45
CA VAL A 575 9.80 1.68 15.99
C VAL A 575 9.95 1.94 14.49
N ASN A 576 8.85 1.88 13.76
CA ASN A 576 8.83 2.25 12.35
C ASN A 576 9.22 3.71 12.13
N SER A 577 9.94 3.94 11.04
CA SER A 577 10.31 5.27 10.54
C SER A 577 10.34 5.24 9.00
N THR A 578 11.21 6.02 8.35
CA THR A 578 11.53 5.81 6.93
C THR A 578 12.39 4.55 6.70
N SER A 579 12.95 4.02 7.78
CA SER A 579 13.63 2.74 7.93
C SER A 579 13.13 2.08 9.22
N VAL A 580 13.98 1.86 10.20
CA VAL A 580 13.64 1.39 11.55
C VAL A 580 14.44 2.17 12.56
N SER A 581 13.82 2.63 13.64
CA SER A 581 14.47 3.35 14.73
C SER A 581 14.57 2.50 15.98
N LEU A 582 15.68 2.61 16.70
CA LEU A 582 15.97 1.92 17.95
C LEU A 582 15.77 2.84 19.14
N PHE A 583 15.07 2.33 20.14
CA PHE A 583 14.96 2.89 21.48
C PHE A 583 15.50 1.87 22.47
N GLU A 584 16.71 2.08 22.97
CA GLU A 584 17.39 1.25 23.95
C GLU A 584 16.74 1.41 25.33
N ASN A 585 16.43 0.30 26.01
CA ASN A 585 16.00 0.30 27.41
C ASN A 585 17.23 0.45 28.30
N ILE A 586 17.41 1.60 28.87
CA ILE A 586 18.64 1.94 29.61
C ILE A 586 18.47 1.86 31.14
N ASP A 587 17.26 1.70 31.64
CA ASP A 587 16.98 1.68 33.08
C ASP A 587 15.54 1.25 33.38
N GLN A 588 15.38 0.55 34.51
CA GLN A 588 14.08 0.17 35.07
C GLN A 588 13.98 0.63 36.52
N GLU A 589 13.47 1.83 36.75
CA GLU A 589 13.33 2.43 38.07
C GLU A 589 11.87 2.52 38.52
N SER A 590 11.58 2.01 39.72
CA SER A 590 10.30 2.24 40.42
C SER A 590 9.06 1.90 39.57
N GLY A 591 9.15 0.85 38.74
CA GLY A 591 8.06 0.40 37.84
C GLY A 591 7.93 1.24 36.57
N LYS A 592 8.97 2.00 36.20
CA LYS A 592 9.12 2.70 34.93
C LYS A 592 10.22 2.05 34.11
N VAL A 593 10.04 2.02 32.81
CA VAL A 593 11.02 1.58 31.80
C VAL A 593 11.48 2.83 31.04
N ILE A 594 12.78 3.07 31.01
CA ILE A 594 13.35 4.30 30.46
C ILE A 594 14.08 4.00 29.16
N PHE A 595 13.57 4.57 28.06
CA PHE A 595 14.15 4.41 26.73
C PHE A 595 14.99 5.62 26.31
N LYS A 596 16.10 5.33 25.64
CA LYS A 596 16.95 6.30 24.95
C LYS A 596 16.87 6.08 23.45
N HIS A 597 16.48 7.09 22.69
CA HIS A 597 16.39 7.05 21.24
C HIS A 597 17.77 7.14 20.60
N HIS A 598 18.12 6.15 19.77
CA HIS A 598 19.39 6.10 19.02
C HIS A 598 19.26 6.50 17.54
N GLY A 599 18.04 6.74 17.06
CA GLY A 599 17.79 7.00 15.63
C GLY A 599 17.64 5.73 14.81
N VAL A 600 17.82 5.86 13.51
CA VAL A 600 17.65 4.76 12.56
C VAL A 600 18.83 3.77 12.64
N ILE A 601 18.52 2.45 12.56
CA ILE A 601 19.52 1.39 12.56
C ILE A 601 20.15 1.17 11.18
N SER A 602 19.57 1.76 10.11
CA SER A 602 20.09 1.71 8.74
C SER A 602 19.67 2.98 7.99
N GLU A 603 20.57 3.50 7.16
CA GLU A 603 20.31 4.64 6.27
C GLU A 603 19.42 4.29 5.06
N LYS A 604 19.17 3.00 4.81
CA LYS A 604 18.31 2.57 3.70
C LYS A 604 16.88 3.03 3.92
N VAL A 605 16.35 3.79 2.98
CA VAL A 605 14.96 4.26 3.00
C VAL A 605 14.03 3.17 2.47
N LEU A 606 13.20 2.63 3.34
CA LEU A 606 12.26 1.54 3.04
C LEU A 606 10.81 2.01 2.92
N ALA A 607 10.54 3.28 3.22
CA ALA A 607 9.19 3.83 3.09
C ALA A 607 9.21 5.36 2.95
N GLY A 608 8.18 5.90 2.30
CA GLY A 608 7.80 7.30 2.37
C GLY A 608 6.86 7.60 3.54
N HIS A 609 6.04 6.62 3.94
CA HIS A 609 5.04 6.74 5.01
C HIS A 609 5.35 5.87 6.22
N THR A 610 5.56 4.55 6.04
CA THR A 610 5.70 3.62 7.18
C THR A 610 6.35 2.30 6.79
N THR A 611 7.20 1.77 7.67
CA THR A 611 7.71 0.39 7.67
C THR A 611 7.00 -0.43 8.73
N SER A 612 7.29 -1.73 8.83
CA SER A 612 6.83 -2.59 9.92
C SER A 612 7.94 -3.53 10.37
N PRO A 613 8.71 -3.15 11.42
CA PRO A 613 9.80 -4.00 11.92
C PRO A 613 9.28 -5.15 12.78
N THR A 614 9.95 -6.28 12.66
CA THR A 614 9.86 -7.43 13.54
C THR A 614 11.25 -8.06 13.67
N PHE A 615 11.37 -9.14 14.41
CA PHE A 615 12.61 -9.89 14.58
C PHE A 615 12.43 -11.35 14.17
N VAL A 616 13.50 -11.99 13.76
CA VAL A 616 13.56 -13.40 13.32
C VAL A 616 14.92 -14.00 13.64
N ASP A 617 15.02 -15.31 13.82
CA ASP A 617 16.27 -16.06 13.92
C ASP A 617 16.27 -17.23 12.93
N TRP A 618 16.23 -16.91 11.61
CA TRP A 618 16.15 -17.94 10.56
C TRP A 618 17.37 -18.87 10.48
N ASN A 619 18.53 -18.40 10.96
CA ASN A 619 19.75 -19.19 10.93
C ASN A 619 19.98 -20.01 12.22
N ASN A 620 19.06 -19.90 13.19
CA ASN A 620 19.09 -20.58 14.50
C ASN A 620 20.43 -20.42 15.24
N ASN A 621 21.06 -19.23 15.11
CA ASN A 621 22.31 -18.93 15.79
C ASN A 621 22.13 -18.33 17.18
N GLY A 622 20.89 -18.07 17.59
CA GLY A 622 20.52 -17.45 18.87
C GLY A 622 20.68 -15.93 18.89
N VAL A 623 20.98 -15.32 17.75
CA VAL A 623 21.00 -13.85 17.57
C VAL A 623 19.80 -13.46 16.74
N TRP A 624 18.97 -12.60 17.29
CA TRP A 624 17.79 -12.10 16.59
C TRP A 624 18.17 -11.09 15.51
N ASP A 625 17.78 -11.38 14.29
CA ASP A 625 17.88 -10.51 13.12
C ASP A 625 16.66 -9.60 13.01
N VAL A 626 16.72 -8.59 12.13
CA VAL A 626 15.59 -7.69 11.87
C VAL A 626 14.95 -7.99 10.52
N LEU A 627 13.66 -8.30 10.55
CA LEU A 627 12.80 -8.39 9.37
C LEU A 627 11.91 -7.15 9.29
N VAL A 628 11.78 -6.55 8.11
CA VAL A 628 10.98 -5.35 7.91
C VAL A 628 10.04 -5.55 6.73
N GLY A 629 8.75 -5.33 6.95
CA GLY A 629 7.80 -5.08 5.87
C GLY A 629 7.91 -3.62 5.41
N ALA A 630 8.21 -3.41 4.14
CA ALA A 630 8.34 -2.09 3.56
C ALA A 630 7.01 -1.55 3.02
N GLU A 631 6.98 -0.29 2.64
CA GLU A 631 5.79 0.34 2.08
C GLU A 631 5.34 -0.29 0.76
N ASP A 632 6.30 -0.72 -0.04
CA ASP A 632 6.07 -1.41 -1.32
C ASP A 632 5.57 -2.85 -1.18
N GLY A 633 5.43 -3.35 0.05
CA GLY A 633 4.99 -4.71 0.34
C GLY A 633 6.08 -5.78 0.28
N HIS A 634 7.31 -5.44 -0.11
CA HIS A 634 8.44 -6.36 -0.02
C HIS A 634 8.95 -6.49 1.41
N PHE A 635 9.60 -7.62 1.68
CA PHE A 635 10.28 -7.86 2.95
C PHE A 635 11.77 -7.60 2.82
N TYR A 636 12.35 -7.01 3.86
CA TYR A 636 13.77 -6.72 3.94
C TYR A 636 14.34 -7.30 5.24
N HIS A 637 15.49 -7.93 5.14
CA HIS A 637 16.17 -8.60 6.24
C HIS A 637 17.53 -7.96 6.49
N MET A 638 17.88 -7.82 7.76
CA MET A 638 19.19 -7.35 8.22
C MET A 638 19.72 -8.37 9.23
N GLU A 639 20.77 -9.08 8.84
CA GLU A 639 21.51 -10.02 9.70
C GLU A 639 22.38 -9.25 10.70
N ARG A 640 22.39 -9.71 11.96
CA ARG A 640 23.11 -9.11 13.08
C ARG A 640 24.28 -9.96 13.56
#